data_a21baa7ab8e3a324e14c55e662274aa2
#
_entry.id   a21baa7ab8e3a324e14c55e662274aa2
#
_cell.length_a   1.000
_cell.length_b   1.000
_cell.length_c   1.000
_cell.angle_alpha   90.00
_cell.angle_beta   90.00
_cell.angle_gamma   90.00
#
_symmetry.space_group_name_H-M   'P 1'
#
loop_
_entity.id
_entity.type
_entity.pdbx_description
1 polymer ?
#
loop_
_entity_poly.entity_id
_entity_poly.type
_entity_poly.pdbx_seq_one_letter_code
_entity_poly.pdbx_strand_id
1 'polypeptide(L)'
;MLILNPAFLEQIPPRKVIAAVLLALVWASLPLLTTLPAGIITVFGGMLLLRFVLLYLRAGKLPTWFLMILLVAAGAVVWQQLGTVIGREGGISFLLLMIMLKAFEGRAMRDWQVLLLSMLFLVGSAVLFNQSLLTGAWLLLALLSVSLCFALLCGLTVGTAVRQGLLAFGLTLPLMAVLFVVMPRKSEPFWRIPQPKQEQAKTGLSDTMEPGNIGSLVQSNELVANVTFDNNVRLRPEQLYWRAVVMADFDGKTWRALPVGISEPAANARSDGLKVSYQMILRDQNGIIPVLDYPLASNNHPPAVSVRLGNVIRVRSREGLRRISLQSSVSDMMSQTLKEFEKQYYLRLPPSGNFRTRQLAQLLAGESTSARQFADKVLNYYRRQKFAYTLQPPLYNNNDGIDDFMFGSKQGFCEHYAQSFVVMMRAAGIPARVVTGYLGGDYQENGNFWQIRSKDAHAWAEIWLEEEQAWLRIDPTTAASAQRQSGGLSNALPENEWQLVSSGNNDQIWNRWAESGQFYWQQWVVNYDDSSQNNLFAKIGLGKFNFSTGILVGFGGILVALLPIARWWLRGRRKEQEPLAEGFLLLKNVLLGSEDETLPSVTASELIEIMKQNNAEDTEITQLLHQYEEWLFASDALPSKTEERRWLNKVKNVARKYAE
;
A
#
# COMPACT_ATOMS: atom_id res chain seq x y z
N MET A 1 21.72 -28.32 -10.97
CA MET A 1 21.71 -29.79 -10.96
C MET A 1 21.68 -30.41 -9.55
N LEU A 2 22.40 -29.86 -8.56
CA LEU A 2 22.38 -30.36 -7.16
C LEU A 2 20.97 -30.35 -6.50
N ILE A 3 20.09 -29.41 -6.82
CA ILE A 3 18.75 -29.24 -6.21
C ILE A 3 17.80 -30.42 -6.54
N LEU A 4 18.07 -31.17 -7.62
CA LEU A 4 17.24 -32.29 -8.07
C LEU A 4 17.86 -33.67 -7.78
N ASN A 5 19.01 -33.71 -7.09
CA ASN A 5 19.60 -34.97 -6.69
C ASN A 5 18.86 -35.57 -5.49
N PRO A 6 18.21 -36.74 -5.59
CA PRO A 6 17.44 -37.36 -4.51
C PRO A 6 18.25 -37.53 -3.21
N ALA A 7 19.51 -37.92 -3.31
CA ALA A 7 20.40 -38.10 -2.16
C ALA A 7 20.70 -36.79 -1.42
N PHE A 8 20.73 -35.65 -2.13
CA PHE A 8 20.88 -34.33 -1.51
C PHE A 8 19.57 -33.88 -0.80
N LEU A 9 18.42 -34.14 -1.39
CA LEU A 9 17.12 -33.77 -0.86
C LEU A 9 16.76 -34.48 0.46
N GLU A 10 17.33 -35.64 0.72
CA GLU A 10 17.15 -36.42 1.94
C GLU A 10 18.11 -36.03 3.08
N GLN A 11 19.13 -35.24 2.81
CA GLN A 11 20.09 -34.79 3.82
C GLN A 11 19.42 -33.87 4.85
N ILE A 12 19.94 -33.94 6.10
CA ILE A 12 19.49 -33.08 7.19
C ILE A 12 20.31 -31.78 7.14
N PRO A 13 19.68 -30.59 7.01
CA PRO A 13 20.43 -29.34 6.98
C PRO A 13 21.10 -29.02 8.31
N PRO A 14 22.23 -28.31 8.30
CA PRO A 14 22.92 -27.87 9.51
C PRO A 14 22.00 -26.99 10.37
N ARG A 15 22.08 -27.12 11.71
CA ARG A 15 21.24 -26.35 12.64
C ARG A 15 21.32 -24.84 12.45
N LYS A 16 22.51 -24.33 12.12
CA LYS A 16 22.70 -22.90 11.83
C LYS A 16 21.82 -22.45 10.65
N VAL A 17 21.67 -23.29 9.64
CA VAL A 17 20.82 -23.02 8.48
C VAL A 17 19.33 -23.09 8.87
N ILE A 18 18.95 -24.10 9.69
CA ILE A 18 17.58 -24.18 10.21
C ILE A 18 17.22 -22.93 11.04
N ALA A 19 18.14 -22.50 11.91
CA ALA A 19 17.94 -21.27 12.69
C ALA A 19 17.79 -20.03 11.79
N ALA A 20 18.60 -19.93 10.73
CA ALA A 20 18.49 -18.84 9.75
C ALA A 20 17.12 -18.85 9.04
N VAL A 21 16.59 -20.03 8.68
CA VAL A 21 15.26 -20.15 8.06
C VAL A 21 14.16 -19.74 9.04
N LEU A 22 14.26 -20.13 10.32
CA LEU A 22 13.28 -19.71 11.34
C LEU A 22 13.35 -18.19 11.59
N LEU A 23 14.53 -17.58 11.60
CA LEU A 23 14.68 -16.13 11.69
C LEU A 23 14.10 -15.41 10.45
N ALA A 24 14.32 -15.98 9.26
CA ALA A 24 13.69 -15.47 8.04
C ALA A 24 12.16 -15.57 8.09
N LEU A 25 11.60 -16.62 8.73
CA LEU A 25 10.15 -16.73 8.95
C LEU A 25 9.62 -15.62 9.88
N VAL A 26 10.34 -15.32 10.97
CA VAL A 26 10.01 -14.18 11.84
C VAL A 26 10.02 -12.88 11.04
N TRP A 27 11.09 -12.66 10.28
CA TRP A 27 11.22 -11.47 9.42
C TRP A 27 10.09 -11.39 8.39
N ALA A 28 9.74 -12.51 7.74
CA ALA A 28 8.68 -12.61 6.76
C ALA A 28 7.27 -12.36 7.36
N SER A 29 7.07 -12.62 8.64
CA SER A 29 5.79 -12.42 9.32
C SER A 29 5.61 -11.03 9.96
N LEU A 30 6.67 -10.22 10.09
CA LEU A 30 6.65 -8.95 10.83
C LEU A 30 5.47 -8.03 10.50
N PRO A 31 5.13 -7.69 9.23
CA PRO A 31 4.00 -6.82 8.93
C PRO A 31 2.65 -7.42 9.33
N LEU A 32 2.54 -8.75 9.34
CA LEU A 32 1.32 -9.43 9.72
C LEU A 32 1.10 -9.40 11.24
N LEU A 33 2.18 -9.35 12.03
CA LEU A 33 2.10 -9.27 13.49
C LEU A 33 1.46 -7.97 13.99
N THR A 34 1.41 -6.93 13.19
CA THR A 34 0.73 -5.66 13.54
C THR A 34 -0.74 -5.62 13.12
N THR A 35 -1.18 -6.57 12.30
CA THR A 35 -2.52 -6.56 11.69
C THR A 35 -3.41 -7.71 12.14
N LEU A 36 -2.81 -8.81 12.60
CA LEU A 36 -3.54 -10.00 13.03
C LEU A 36 -3.95 -9.91 14.52
N PRO A 37 -5.02 -10.61 14.94
CA PRO A 37 -5.46 -10.66 16.33
C PRO A 37 -4.38 -11.17 17.27
N ALA A 38 -4.30 -10.59 18.48
CA ALA A 38 -3.29 -10.90 19.49
C ALA A 38 -3.24 -12.40 19.85
N GLY A 39 -4.38 -13.10 19.89
CA GLY A 39 -4.44 -14.52 20.16
C GLY A 39 -3.69 -15.37 19.13
N ILE A 40 -3.78 -15.02 17.83
CA ILE A 40 -3.07 -15.72 16.75
C ILE A 40 -1.56 -15.45 16.85
N ILE A 41 -1.18 -14.21 17.14
CA ILE A 41 0.23 -13.82 17.33
C ILE A 41 0.86 -14.56 18.50
N THR A 42 0.12 -14.69 19.60
CA THR A 42 0.58 -15.41 20.81
C THR A 42 0.80 -16.90 20.51
N VAL A 43 -0.12 -17.54 19.78
CA VAL A 43 0.02 -18.95 19.38
C VAL A 43 1.22 -19.12 18.45
N PHE A 44 1.37 -18.26 17.44
CA PHE A 44 2.52 -18.28 16.53
C PHE A 44 3.84 -18.10 17.28
N GLY A 45 3.94 -17.12 18.18
CA GLY A 45 5.12 -16.87 19.01
C GLY A 45 5.46 -18.03 19.92
N GLY A 46 4.46 -18.64 20.58
CA GLY A 46 4.62 -19.82 21.40
C GLY A 46 5.13 -21.04 20.63
N MET A 47 4.56 -21.28 19.43
CA MET A 47 5.02 -22.35 18.55
C MET A 47 6.45 -22.11 18.05
N LEU A 48 6.78 -20.88 17.70
CA LEU A 48 8.12 -20.49 17.26
C LEU A 48 9.16 -20.70 18.37
N LEU A 49 8.85 -20.24 19.57
CA LEU A 49 9.70 -20.43 20.76
C LEU A 49 9.92 -21.93 21.02
N LEU A 50 8.84 -22.72 21.04
CA LEU A 50 8.93 -24.17 21.20
C LEU A 50 9.84 -24.80 20.12
N ARG A 51 9.72 -24.37 18.87
CA ARG A 51 10.56 -24.88 17.77
C ARG A 51 12.04 -24.55 17.95
N PHE A 52 12.37 -23.34 18.45
CA PHE A 52 13.74 -22.98 18.80
C PHE A 52 14.28 -23.80 19.98
N VAL A 53 13.46 -24.03 21.01
CA VAL A 53 13.83 -24.89 22.16
C VAL A 53 14.11 -26.32 21.69
N LEU A 54 13.24 -26.89 20.85
CA LEU A 54 13.46 -28.24 20.30
C LEU A 54 14.73 -28.33 19.43
N LEU A 55 15.03 -27.26 18.68
CA LEU A 55 16.28 -27.18 17.90
C LEU A 55 17.52 -27.16 18.82
N TYR A 56 17.44 -26.43 19.91
CA TYR A 56 18.51 -26.34 20.91
C TYR A 56 18.71 -27.66 21.66
N LEU A 57 17.60 -28.26 22.16
CA LEU A 57 17.60 -29.51 22.94
C LEU A 57 17.91 -30.75 22.08
N ARG A 58 18.11 -30.61 20.77
CA ARG A 58 18.32 -31.75 19.84
C ARG A 58 17.15 -32.75 19.85
N ALA A 59 15.95 -32.28 20.19
CA ALA A 59 14.78 -33.13 20.25
C ALA A 59 14.43 -33.70 18.87
N GLY A 60 13.93 -34.92 18.86
CA GLY A 60 13.48 -35.60 17.66
C GLY A 60 12.23 -35.00 17.06
N LYS A 61 11.72 -35.67 16.02
CA LYS A 61 10.47 -35.30 15.33
C LYS A 61 9.26 -35.45 16.27
N LEU A 62 8.38 -34.47 16.25
CA LEU A 62 7.07 -34.61 16.88
C LEU A 62 6.25 -35.68 16.14
N PRO A 63 5.48 -36.52 16.84
CA PRO A 63 4.67 -37.55 16.20
C PRO A 63 3.58 -36.91 15.33
N THR A 64 3.24 -37.53 14.22
CA THR A 64 2.31 -36.99 13.22
C THR A 64 0.92 -36.75 13.82
N TRP A 65 0.45 -37.63 14.72
CA TRP A 65 -0.84 -37.45 15.39
C TRP A 65 -0.88 -36.16 16.24
N PHE A 66 0.24 -35.78 16.86
CA PHE A 66 0.34 -34.54 17.63
C PHE A 66 0.28 -33.31 16.72
N LEU A 67 0.93 -33.37 15.55
CA LEU A 67 0.86 -32.30 14.53
C LEU A 67 -0.56 -32.14 13.99
N MET A 68 -1.33 -33.24 13.85
CA MET A 68 -2.74 -33.18 13.46
C MET A 68 -3.61 -32.50 14.52
N ILE A 69 -3.37 -32.76 15.81
CA ILE A 69 -4.04 -32.06 16.90
C ILE A 69 -3.72 -30.56 16.85
N LEU A 70 -2.45 -30.20 16.67
CA LEU A 70 -2.03 -28.80 16.55
C LEU A 70 -2.68 -28.11 15.31
N LEU A 71 -2.84 -28.83 14.22
CA LEU A 71 -3.53 -28.31 13.03
C LEU A 71 -5.00 -27.98 13.32
N VAL A 72 -5.71 -28.90 13.97
CA VAL A 72 -7.12 -28.69 14.36
C VAL A 72 -7.22 -27.54 15.37
N ALA A 73 -6.30 -27.50 16.34
CA ALA A 73 -6.23 -26.43 17.33
C ALA A 73 -5.95 -25.05 16.67
N ALA A 74 -5.06 -25.01 15.68
CA ALA A 74 -4.79 -23.80 14.90
C ALA A 74 -6.03 -23.31 14.16
N GLY A 75 -6.77 -24.22 13.51
CA GLY A 75 -8.04 -23.89 12.85
C GLY A 75 -9.10 -23.39 13.84
N ALA A 76 -9.20 -24.03 15.03
CA ALA A 76 -10.11 -23.62 16.08
C ALA A 76 -9.79 -22.24 16.65
N VAL A 77 -8.52 -21.91 16.84
CA VAL A 77 -8.06 -20.58 17.28
C VAL A 77 -8.42 -19.51 16.25
N VAL A 78 -8.17 -19.77 14.96
CA VAL A 78 -8.53 -18.84 13.89
C VAL A 78 -10.05 -18.63 13.85
N TRP A 79 -10.82 -19.73 13.95
CA TRP A 79 -12.28 -19.65 13.99
C TRP A 79 -12.80 -18.86 15.20
N GLN A 80 -12.24 -19.11 16.39
CA GLN A 80 -12.65 -18.42 17.62
C GLN A 80 -12.35 -16.91 17.57
N GLN A 81 -11.20 -16.53 16.98
CA GLN A 81 -10.78 -15.12 16.94
C GLN A 81 -11.44 -14.31 15.82
N LEU A 82 -11.74 -14.94 14.69
CA LEU A 82 -12.18 -14.26 13.47
C LEU A 82 -13.57 -14.71 12.96
N GLY A 83 -14.16 -15.73 13.58
CA GLY A 83 -15.45 -16.30 13.13
C GLY A 83 -15.41 -17.02 11.79
N THR A 84 -14.27 -17.02 11.10
CA THR A 84 -14.09 -17.66 9.79
C THR A 84 -12.63 -18.01 9.54
N VAL A 85 -12.39 -19.12 8.86
CA VAL A 85 -11.06 -19.52 8.32
C VAL A 85 -10.91 -19.09 6.86
N ILE A 86 -12.00 -18.63 6.23
CA ILE A 86 -12.03 -18.21 4.82
C ILE A 86 -12.03 -16.68 4.77
N GLY A 87 -11.29 -16.12 3.82
CA GLY A 87 -11.18 -14.67 3.67
C GLY A 87 -9.75 -14.18 3.88
N ARG A 88 -9.56 -12.86 3.83
CA ARG A 88 -8.23 -12.25 3.92
C ARG A 88 -7.58 -12.54 5.27
N GLU A 89 -8.22 -12.18 6.37
CA GLU A 89 -7.65 -12.32 7.71
C GLU A 89 -7.59 -13.78 8.16
N GLY A 90 -8.68 -14.53 7.98
CA GLY A 90 -8.75 -15.95 8.37
C GLY A 90 -7.78 -16.82 7.58
N GLY A 91 -7.75 -16.66 6.24
CA GLY A 91 -6.89 -17.45 5.37
C GLY A 91 -5.41 -17.19 5.61
N ILE A 92 -5.01 -15.93 5.81
CA ILE A 92 -3.60 -15.59 6.06
C ILE A 92 -3.17 -15.99 7.47
N SER A 93 -4.03 -15.84 8.48
CA SER A 93 -3.79 -16.35 9.83
C SER A 93 -3.58 -17.87 9.83
N PHE A 94 -4.44 -18.59 9.12
CA PHE A 94 -4.32 -20.03 8.99
C PHE A 94 -3.05 -20.43 8.23
N LEU A 95 -2.71 -19.73 7.14
CA LEU A 95 -1.47 -19.93 6.39
C LEU A 95 -0.23 -19.74 7.28
N LEU A 96 -0.19 -18.69 8.10
CA LEU A 96 0.92 -18.41 9.03
C LEU A 96 1.13 -19.57 10.01
N LEU A 97 0.04 -20.08 10.62
CA LEU A 97 0.11 -21.20 11.55
C LEU A 97 0.46 -22.52 10.84
N MET A 98 -0.03 -22.73 9.61
CA MET A 98 0.32 -23.88 8.78
C MET A 98 1.81 -23.91 8.42
N ILE A 99 2.40 -22.78 8.06
CA ILE A 99 3.85 -22.67 7.78
C ILE A 99 4.64 -23.00 9.06
N MET A 100 4.16 -22.53 10.21
CA MET A 100 4.79 -22.86 11.49
C MET A 100 4.68 -24.35 11.83
N LEU A 101 3.52 -25.00 11.57
CA LEU A 101 3.36 -26.45 11.72
C LEU A 101 4.31 -27.21 10.78
N LYS A 102 4.47 -26.77 9.54
CA LYS A 102 5.44 -27.35 8.59
C LYS A 102 6.87 -27.28 9.10
N ALA A 103 7.23 -26.21 9.81
CA ALA A 103 8.55 -26.10 10.45
C ALA A 103 8.81 -27.17 11.53
N PHE A 104 7.77 -27.68 12.20
CA PHE A 104 7.89 -28.82 13.13
C PHE A 104 8.04 -30.18 12.44
N GLU A 105 7.46 -30.32 11.26
CA GLU A 105 7.56 -31.53 10.44
C GLU A 105 8.93 -31.67 9.78
N GLY A 106 9.57 -30.54 9.44
CA GLY A 106 10.78 -30.49 8.60
C GLY A 106 11.97 -31.27 9.18
N ARG A 107 12.45 -32.25 8.41
CA ARG A 107 13.65 -33.04 8.65
C ARG A 107 14.65 -32.89 7.50
N ALA A 108 14.21 -33.28 6.33
CA ALA A 108 15.03 -33.32 5.14
C ALA A 108 15.16 -31.94 4.48
N MET A 109 16.17 -31.76 3.66
CA MET A 109 16.40 -30.54 2.89
C MET A 109 15.15 -30.13 2.11
N ARG A 110 14.45 -31.10 1.51
CA ARG A 110 13.19 -30.90 0.78
C ARG A 110 12.12 -30.22 1.61
N ASP A 111 11.97 -30.59 2.88
CA ASP A 111 10.92 -30.03 3.75
C ASP A 111 11.17 -28.53 4.00
N TRP A 112 12.42 -28.14 4.20
CA TRP A 112 12.83 -26.76 4.39
C TRP A 112 12.72 -25.93 3.11
N GLN A 113 12.95 -26.53 1.94
CA GLN A 113 12.71 -25.87 0.66
C GLN A 113 11.21 -25.58 0.46
N VAL A 114 10.33 -26.55 0.77
CA VAL A 114 8.86 -26.35 0.72
C VAL A 114 8.44 -25.25 1.68
N LEU A 115 9.03 -25.19 2.89
CA LEU A 115 8.75 -24.13 3.85
C LEU A 115 9.15 -22.75 3.31
N LEU A 116 10.34 -22.62 2.72
CA LEU A 116 10.78 -21.36 2.09
C LEU A 116 9.86 -20.95 0.92
N LEU A 117 9.41 -21.90 0.09
CA LEU A 117 8.44 -21.61 -0.97
C LEU A 117 7.10 -21.12 -0.38
N SER A 118 6.64 -21.76 0.70
CA SER A 118 5.41 -21.32 1.40
C SER A 118 5.57 -19.92 2.00
N MET A 119 6.77 -19.55 2.47
CA MET A 119 7.06 -18.21 2.96
C MET A 119 6.93 -17.14 1.87
N LEU A 120 7.15 -17.45 0.59
CA LEU A 120 6.93 -16.50 -0.51
C LEU A 120 5.45 -16.10 -0.60
N PHE A 121 4.53 -17.04 -0.39
CA PHE A 121 3.09 -16.73 -0.32
C PHE A 121 2.77 -15.85 0.89
N LEU A 122 3.39 -16.12 2.05
CA LEU A 122 3.21 -15.30 3.25
C LEU A 122 3.71 -13.86 3.03
N VAL A 123 4.89 -13.70 2.44
CA VAL A 123 5.47 -12.39 2.09
C VAL A 123 4.55 -11.65 1.12
N GLY A 124 4.06 -12.32 0.08
CA GLY A 124 3.12 -11.72 -0.88
C GLY A 124 1.80 -11.31 -0.24
N SER A 125 1.31 -12.09 0.74
CA SER A 125 0.03 -11.81 1.42
C SER A 125 0.05 -10.54 2.29
N ALA A 126 1.21 -10.11 2.77
CA ALA A 126 1.35 -8.88 3.55
C ALA A 126 0.89 -7.63 2.77
N VAL A 127 1.03 -7.62 1.45
CA VAL A 127 0.58 -6.52 0.57
C VAL A 127 -0.95 -6.36 0.59
N LEU A 128 -1.69 -7.42 0.91
CA LEU A 128 -3.16 -7.36 1.01
C LEU A 128 -3.63 -6.55 2.23
N PHE A 129 -2.79 -6.39 3.26
CA PHE A 129 -3.11 -5.60 4.45
C PHE A 129 -2.61 -4.16 4.34
N ASN A 130 -1.40 -3.98 3.84
CA ASN A 130 -0.79 -2.66 3.77
C ASN A 130 0.04 -2.51 2.49
N GLN A 131 -0.24 -1.44 1.73
CA GLN A 131 0.43 -1.10 0.47
C GLN A 131 1.31 0.15 0.61
N SER A 132 1.92 0.33 1.78
CA SER A 132 2.83 1.46 2.00
C SER A 132 4.19 1.24 1.33
N LEU A 133 4.94 2.34 1.14
CA LEU A 133 6.31 2.31 0.66
C LEU A 133 7.21 1.43 1.56
N LEU A 134 7.02 1.51 2.88
CA LEU A 134 7.77 0.69 3.84
C LEU A 134 7.47 -0.80 3.67
N THR A 135 6.20 -1.15 3.43
CA THR A 135 5.82 -2.56 3.14
C THR A 135 6.46 -3.03 1.85
N GLY A 136 6.54 -2.19 0.82
CA GLY A 136 7.22 -2.50 -0.43
C GLY A 136 8.72 -2.75 -0.24
N ALA A 137 9.41 -1.88 0.49
CA ALA A 137 10.82 -2.03 0.82
C ALA A 137 11.09 -3.29 1.66
N TRP A 138 10.25 -3.52 2.68
CA TRP A 138 10.31 -4.72 3.49
C TRP A 138 10.10 -5.99 2.66
N LEU A 139 9.14 -6.01 1.72
CA LEU A 139 8.90 -7.15 0.82
C LEU A 139 10.15 -7.51 0.03
N LEU A 140 10.85 -6.52 -0.52
CA LEU A 140 12.11 -6.75 -1.24
C LEU A 140 13.18 -7.38 -0.32
N LEU A 141 13.33 -6.89 0.91
CA LEU A 141 14.25 -7.44 1.89
C LEU A 141 13.85 -8.85 2.35
N ALA A 142 12.54 -9.12 2.50
CA ALA A 142 12.04 -10.44 2.83
C ALA A 142 12.30 -11.45 1.71
N LEU A 143 12.07 -11.09 0.45
CA LEU A 143 12.41 -11.92 -0.71
C LEU A 143 13.92 -12.20 -0.77
N LEU A 144 14.75 -11.19 -0.50
CA LEU A 144 16.21 -11.39 -0.42
C LEU A 144 16.58 -12.36 0.69
N SER A 145 15.97 -12.25 1.89
CA SER A 145 16.23 -13.15 3.01
C SER A 145 15.85 -14.60 2.70
N VAL A 146 14.71 -14.83 2.04
CA VAL A 146 14.28 -16.16 1.60
C VAL A 146 15.25 -16.71 0.56
N SER A 147 15.69 -15.90 -0.42
CA SER A 147 16.69 -16.31 -1.44
C SER A 147 18.02 -16.68 -0.81
N LEU A 148 18.44 -15.92 0.22
CA LEU A 148 19.66 -16.21 0.99
C LEU A 148 19.56 -17.55 1.71
N CYS A 149 18.43 -17.82 2.37
CA CYS A 149 18.18 -19.11 3.03
C CYS A 149 18.18 -20.27 2.04
N PHE A 150 17.64 -20.10 0.83
CA PHE A 150 17.76 -21.10 -0.24
C PHE A 150 19.22 -21.38 -0.61
N ALA A 151 20.03 -20.34 -0.78
CA ALA A 151 21.44 -20.47 -1.10
C ALA A 151 22.23 -21.19 0.02
N LEU A 152 21.92 -20.87 1.30
CA LEU A 152 22.51 -21.56 2.45
C LEU A 152 22.10 -23.04 2.53
N LEU A 153 20.83 -23.36 2.22
CA LEU A 153 20.37 -24.75 2.12
C LEU A 153 21.11 -25.51 1.02
N CYS A 154 21.50 -24.86 -0.08
CA CYS A 154 22.31 -25.46 -1.14
C CYS A 154 23.79 -25.63 -0.77
N GLY A 155 24.18 -25.38 0.48
CA GLY A 155 25.55 -25.58 0.96
C GLY A 155 26.52 -24.43 0.65
N LEU A 156 26.03 -23.29 0.17
CA LEU A 156 26.88 -22.11 -0.06
C LEU A 156 27.32 -21.48 1.27
N THR A 157 28.53 -20.94 1.30
CA THR A 157 28.98 -20.13 2.44
C THR A 157 28.21 -18.81 2.48
N VAL A 158 28.07 -18.20 3.68
CA VAL A 158 27.31 -16.96 3.85
C VAL A 158 27.78 -15.87 2.89
N GLY A 159 29.08 -15.67 2.73
CA GLY A 159 29.63 -14.65 1.82
C GLY A 159 29.27 -14.88 0.36
N THR A 160 29.35 -16.12 -0.12
CA THR A 160 28.97 -16.50 -1.50
C THR A 160 27.47 -16.41 -1.69
N ALA A 161 26.68 -16.82 -0.71
CA ALA A 161 25.22 -16.74 -0.72
C ALA A 161 24.74 -15.28 -0.81
N VAL A 162 25.30 -14.38 0.02
CA VAL A 162 24.99 -12.93 -0.02
C VAL A 162 25.34 -12.35 -1.39
N ARG A 163 26.57 -12.61 -1.89
CA ARG A 163 26.99 -12.08 -3.19
C ARG A 163 26.10 -12.57 -4.32
N GLN A 164 25.77 -13.86 -4.37
CA GLN A 164 24.90 -14.43 -5.40
C GLN A 164 23.47 -13.94 -5.27
N GLY A 165 22.94 -13.84 -4.05
CA GLY A 165 21.62 -13.30 -3.77
C GLY A 165 21.49 -11.86 -4.24
N LEU A 166 22.43 -10.99 -3.90
CA LEU A 166 22.43 -9.59 -4.34
C LEU A 166 22.57 -9.46 -5.86
N LEU A 167 23.41 -10.27 -6.50
CA LEU A 167 23.54 -10.29 -7.97
C LEU A 167 22.24 -10.74 -8.64
N ALA A 168 21.65 -11.85 -8.18
CA ALA A 168 20.37 -12.34 -8.71
C ALA A 168 19.27 -11.29 -8.53
N PHE A 169 19.20 -10.68 -7.35
CA PHE A 169 18.22 -9.64 -7.04
C PHE A 169 18.41 -8.39 -7.92
N GLY A 170 19.64 -7.92 -8.08
CA GLY A 170 19.99 -6.80 -8.96
C GLY A 170 19.66 -7.07 -10.43
N LEU A 171 19.75 -8.32 -10.88
CA LEU A 171 19.38 -8.73 -12.25
C LEU A 171 17.85 -8.86 -12.43
N THR A 172 17.11 -9.22 -11.37
CA THR A 172 15.65 -9.36 -11.44
C THR A 172 14.91 -8.02 -11.35
N LEU A 173 15.48 -6.99 -10.70
CA LEU A 173 14.85 -5.68 -10.58
C LEU A 173 14.49 -5.02 -11.91
N PRO A 174 15.38 -4.95 -12.93
CA PRO A 174 15.01 -4.39 -14.23
C PRO A 174 13.90 -5.19 -14.92
N LEU A 175 13.94 -6.52 -14.83
CA LEU A 175 12.89 -7.39 -15.37
C LEU A 175 11.54 -7.14 -14.67
N MET A 176 11.56 -7.01 -13.35
CA MET A 176 10.37 -6.67 -12.56
C MET A 176 9.80 -5.31 -12.97
N ALA A 177 10.64 -4.29 -13.17
CA ALA A 177 10.21 -2.96 -13.60
C ALA A 177 9.55 -3.01 -14.99
N VAL A 178 10.14 -3.72 -15.94
CA VAL A 178 9.55 -3.91 -17.28
C VAL A 178 8.19 -4.60 -17.20
N LEU A 179 8.11 -5.71 -16.49
CA LEU A 179 6.87 -6.46 -16.32
C LEU A 179 5.80 -5.62 -15.62
N PHE A 180 6.18 -4.81 -14.62
CA PHE A 180 5.27 -3.92 -13.91
C PHE A 180 4.64 -2.89 -14.85
N VAL A 181 5.42 -2.28 -15.74
CA VAL A 181 4.95 -1.25 -16.68
C VAL A 181 4.09 -1.85 -17.80
N VAL A 182 4.45 -3.04 -18.29
CA VAL A 182 3.85 -3.62 -19.49
C VAL A 182 2.64 -4.50 -19.19
N MET A 183 2.55 -5.07 -17.98
CA MET A 183 1.44 -5.97 -17.65
C MET A 183 0.10 -5.23 -17.67
N PRO A 184 -0.91 -5.70 -18.46
CA PRO A 184 -2.21 -5.03 -18.56
C PRO A 184 -2.88 -4.87 -17.20
N ARG A 185 -3.32 -3.66 -16.89
CA ARG A 185 -3.99 -3.34 -15.64
C ARG A 185 -5.49 -3.33 -15.84
N LYS A 186 -6.21 -4.19 -15.15
CA LYS A 186 -7.67 -4.12 -15.09
C LYS A 186 -8.10 -3.35 -13.86
N SER A 187 -9.01 -2.41 -14.05
CA SER A 187 -9.59 -1.60 -12.96
C SER A 187 -10.46 -2.42 -12.01
N GLU A 188 -10.91 -3.60 -12.43
CA GLU A 188 -11.74 -4.49 -11.62
C GLU A 188 -11.06 -5.85 -11.39
N PRO A 189 -11.09 -6.38 -10.14
CA PRO A 189 -10.58 -7.71 -9.85
C PRO A 189 -11.46 -8.78 -10.51
N PHE A 190 -10.85 -9.88 -10.98
CA PHE A 190 -11.54 -11.00 -11.61
C PHE A 190 -12.47 -11.77 -10.65
N TRP A 191 -12.19 -11.73 -9.35
CA TRP A 191 -12.99 -12.37 -8.31
C TRP A 191 -13.06 -11.48 -7.07
N ARG A 192 -14.15 -11.63 -6.32
CA ARG A 192 -14.34 -10.94 -5.04
C ARG A 192 -14.28 -11.98 -3.92
N ILE A 193 -13.46 -11.75 -2.93
CA ILE A 193 -13.48 -12.53 -1.69
C ILE A 193 -14.63 -11.98 -0.85
N PRO A 194 -15.63 -12.81 -0.46
CA PRO A 194 -16.67 -12.39 0.47
C PRO A 194 -16.03 -11.97 1.78
N GLN A 195 -16.35 -10.75 2.23
CA GLN A 195 -15.89 -10.30 3.53
C GLN A 195 -17.02 -10.42 4.54
N PRO A 196 -16.74 -10.90 5.76
CA PRO A 196 -17.69 -10.80 6.85
C PRO A 196 -17.96 -9.32 7.12
N LYS A 197 -19.22 -8.98 7.39
CA LYS A 197 -19.60 -7.64 7.85
C LYS A 197 -19.01 -7.46 9.25
N GLN A 198 -17.78 -6.97 9.34
CA GLN A 198 -17.24 -6.50 10.61
C GLN A 198 -17.87 -5.13 10.91
N GLU A 199 -18.55 -5.06 12.04
CA GLU A 199 -18.86 -3.80 12.71
C GLU A 199 -17.56 -3.24 13.31
N GLN A 200 -16.66 -2.77 12.44
CA GLN A 200 -15.51 -1.98 12.90
C GLN A 200 -16.02 -0.63 13.34
N ALA A 201 -15.51 -0.13 14.46
CA ALA A 201 -15.71 1.24 14.88
C ALA A 201 -15.41 2.17 13.67
N LYS A 202 -16.44 2.90 13.21
CA LYS A 202 -16.39 3.66 11.97
C LYS A 202 -15.42 4.83 12.14
N THR A 203 -14.19 4.65 11.71
CA THR A 203 -13.25 5.76 11.54
C THR A 203 -13.62 6.47 10.25
N GLY A 204 -14.10 7.71 10.35
CA GLY A 204 -14.47 8.55 9.21
C GLY A 204 -15.86 9.20 9.35
N LEU A 205 -16.22 10.03 8.35
CA LEU A 205 -17.52 10.68 8.30
C LEU A 205 -18.65 9.67 8.19
N SER A 206 -19.74 9.93 8.92
CA SER A 206 -20.95 9.10 8.98
C SER A 206 -22.12 9.79 8.27
N ASP A 207 -23.14 9.00 7.90
CA ASP A 207 -24.44 9.49 7.44
C ASP A 207 -25.28 10.14 8.56
N THR A 208 -24.76 10.10 9.79
CA THR A 208 -25.36 10.72 10.98
C THR A 208 -24.36 11.61 11.68
N MET A 209 -24.82 12.71 12.24
CA MET A 209 -24.05 13.62 13.08
C MET A 209 -24.81 13.83 14.40
N GLU A 210 -24.15 13.47 15.48
CA GLU A 210 -24.53 13.78 16.85
C GLU A 210 -23.46 14.68 17.48
N PRO A 211 -23.79 15.51 18.46
CA PRO A 211 -22.81 16.30 19.20
C PRO A 211 -21.68 15.39 19.77
N GLY A 212 -20.41 15.72 19.49
CA GLY A 212 -19.23 14.95 19.89
C GLY A 212 -18.65 14.04 18.80
N ASN A 213 -19.39 13.74 17.74
CA ASN A 213 -18.92 12.81 16.69
C ASN A 213 -17.76 13.39 15.89
N ILE A 214 -17.85 14.65 15.47
CA ILE A 214 -16.75 15.31 14.73
C ILE A 214 -15.60 15.62 15.67
N GLY A 215 -15.89 16.00 16.91
CA GLY A 215 -14.88 16.23 17.95
C GLY A 215 -13.96 15.03 18.18
N SER A 216 -14.50 13.80 18.14
CA SER A 216 -13.69 12.58 18.23
C SER A 216 -12.87 12.32 16.98
N LEU A 217 -13.41 12.65 15.80
CA LEU A 217 -12.75 12.43 14.51
C LEU A 217 -11.52 13.33 14.33
N VAL A 218 -11.59 14.58 14.77
CA VAL A 218 -10.48 15.54 14.63
C VAL A 218 -9.29 15.26 15.53
N GLN A 219 -9.43 14.41 16.54
CA GLN A 219 -8.30 13.93 17.35
C GLN A 219 -7.44 12.88 16.62
N SER A 220 -7.91 12.38 15.48
CA SER A 220 -7.16 11.43 14.64
C SER A 220 -6.39 12.17 13.55
N ASN A 221 -5.11 11.83 13.38
CA ASN A 221 -4.26 12.33 12.29
C ASN A 221 -4.26 11.39 11.07
N GLU A 222 -5.25 10.51 10.95
CA GLU A 222 -5.35 9.55 9.85
C GLU A 222 -5.51 10.26 8.50
N LEU A 223 -4.75 9.80 7.49
CA LEU A 223 -4.83 10.32 6.13
C LEU A 223 -6.14 9.88 5.47
N VAL A 224 -6.94 10.85 5.03
CA VAL A 224 -8.20 10.65 4.30
C VAL A 224 -7.93 10.62 2.79
N ALA A 225 -7.27 11.65 2.28
CA ALA A 225 -7.01 11.77 0.85
C ALA A 225 -5.75 12.61 0.56
N ASN A 226 -5.11 12.29 -0.57
CA ASN A 226 -4.14 13.17 -1.22
C ASN A 226 -4.79 13.77 -2.47
N VAL A 227 -4.67 15.08 -2.67
CA VAL A 227 -5.28 15.80 -3.77
C VAL A 227 -4.25 16.58 -4.56
N THR A 228 -4.23 16.37 -5.87
CA THR A 228 -3.37 17.10 -6.81
C THR A 228 -4.25 17.85 -7.80
N PHE A 229 -4.11 19.17 -7.85
CA PHE A 229 -4.82 20.00 -8.83
C PHE A 229 -4.10 19.98 -10.19
N ASP A 230 -4.87 19.92 -11.27
CA ASP A 230 -4.34 20.03 -12.61
C ASP A 230 -3.89 21.48 -12.87
N ASN A 231 -2.98 21.67 -13.83
CA ASN A 231 -2.47 22.98 -14.25
C ASN A 231 -1.86 23.84 -13.12
N ASN A 232 -1.33 23.22 -12.07
CA ASN A 232 -0.71 23.91 -10.93
C ASN A 232 -1.60 24.99 -10.27
N VAL A 233 -2.91 24.81 -10.31
CA VAL A 233 -3.84 25.70 -9.61
C VAL A 233 -3.57 25.64 -8.10
N ARG A 234 -3.36 26.79 -7.48
CA ARG A 234 -3.19 26.92 -6.03
C ARG A 234 -4.42 27.62 -5.44
N LEU A 235 -5.18 26.87 -4.67
CA LEU A 235 -6.29 27.42 -3.89
C LEU A 235 -5.81 27.81 -2.49
N ARG A 236 -6.47 28.82 -1.90
CA ARG A 236 -6.22 29.17 -0.50
C ARG A 236 -6.96 28.20 0.43
N PRO A 237 -6.46 27.95 1.65
CA PRO A 237 -7.14 27.06 2.61
C PRO A 237 -8.62 27.38 2.82
N GLU A 238 -8.99 28.67 2.81
CA GLU A 238 -10.38 29.12 2.96
C GLU A 238 -11.31 28.69 1.81
N GLN A 239 -10.74 28.27 0.67
CA GLN A 239 -11.49 27.81 -0.50
C GLN A 239 -11.61 26.28 -0.55
N LEU A 240 -10.97 25.56 0.38
CA LEU A 240 -10.90 24.10 0.38
C LEU A 240 -11.97 23.49 1.28
N TYR A 241 -13.23 23.66 0.91
CA TYR A 241 -14.36 22.95 1.53
C TYR A 241 -14.62 21.64 0.81
N TRP A 242 -14.24 20.54 1.43
CA TRP A 242 -14.41 19.18 0.90
C TRP A 242 -15.72 18.61 1.39
N ARG A 243 -16.77 18.79 0.63
CA ARG A 243 -18.13 18.31 0.91
C ARG A 243 -18.18 16.77 0.87
N ALA A 244 -18.79 16.15 1.86
CA ALA A 244 -18.90 14.71 1.94
C ALA A 244 -20.32 14.21 2.18
N VAL A 245 -21.02 14.77 3.16
CA VAL A 245 -22.41 14.40 3.48
C VAL A 245 -23.27 15.65 3.66
N VAL A 246 -24.48 15.63 3.10
CA VAL A 246 -25.49 16.65 3.33
C VAL A 246 -26.57 16.04 4.20
N MET A 247 -26.85 16.71 5.30
CA MET A 247 -27.81 16.28 6.33
C MET A 247 -28.99 17.23 6.37
N ALA A 248 -30.18 16.69 6.22
CA ALA A 248 -31.41 17.47 6.18
C ALA A 248 -32.47 17.03 7.21
N ASP A 249 -32.42 15.78 7.65
CA ASP A 249 -33.35 15.25 8.64
C ASP A 249 -32.82 15.45 10.06
N PHE A 250 -33.62 16.07 10.94
CA PHE A 250 -33.23 16.38 12.31
C PHE A 250 -34.31 15.93 13.28
N ASP A 251 -34.00 15.06 14.22
CA ASP A 251 -34.93 14.51 15.19
C ASP A 251 -34.96 15.28 16.56
N GLY A 252 -34.15 16.30 16.71
CA GLY A 252 -33.97 17.07 17.95
C GLY A 252 -32.57 16.89 18.55
N LYS A 253 -31.88 15.79 18.24
CA LYS A 253 -30.51 15.46 18.70
C LYS A 253 -29.59 15.09 17.54
N THR A 254 -30.08 14.23 16.65
CA THR A 254 -29.28 13.63 15.58
C THR A 254 -29.66 14.20 14.22
N TRP A 255 -28.66 14.61 13.46
CA TRP A 255 -28.80 14.94 12.04
C TRP A 255 -28.53 13.72 11.18
N ARG A 256 -29.34 13.49 10.14
CA ARG A 256 -29.21 12.36 9.20
C ARG A 256 -29.20 12.83 7.76
N ALA A 257 -28.45 12.11 6.95
CA ALA A 257 -28.48 12.28 5.50
C ALA A 257 -29.86 11.94 4.95
N LEU A 258 -30.25 12.62 3.86
CA LEU A 258 -31.52 12.31 3.15
C LEU A 258 -31.52 10.86 2.66
N PRO A 259 -32.67 10.15 2.81
CA PRO A 259 -32.81 8.79 2.27
C PRO A 259 -32.62 8.75 0.75
N VAL A 260 -32.08 7.65 0.26
CA VAL A 260 -31.70 7.44 -1.15
C VAL A 260 -32.87 7.61 -2.13
N GLY A 261 -34.11 7.42 -1.72
CA GLY A 261 -35.30 7.47 -2.58
C GLY A 261 -35.85 8.87 -2.85
N ILE A 262 -35.44 9.87 -2.08
CA ILE A 262 -35.92 11.26 -2.21
C ILE A 262 -35.02 12.08 -3.13
N SER A 263 -33.89 11.53 -3.53
CA SER A 263 -32.83 12.25 -4.20
C SER A 263 -32.83 12.00 -5.72
N GLU A 264 -33.32 12.93 -6.49
CA GLU A 264 -32.99 12.97 -7.92
C GLU A 264 -31.56 13.46 -8.14
N PRO A 265 -30.86 12.99 -9.19
CA PRO A 265 -29.54 13.53 -9.55
C PRO A 265 -29.61 15.04 -9.72
N ALA A 266 -28.64 15.77 -9.24
CA ALA A 266 -28.55 17.22 -9.36
C ALA A 266 -28.27 17.65 -10.83
N ALA A 267 -29.09 17.20 -11.76
CA ALA A 267 -28.92 17.44 -13.20
C ALA A 267 -28.91 18.93 -13.56
N ASN A 268 -29.40 19.80 -12.67
CA ASN A 268 -29.59 21.22 -12.95
C ASN A 268 -28.80 22.16 -12.01
N ALA A 269 -27.88 21.62 -11.21
CA ALA A 269 -27.05 22.48 -10.37
C ALA A 269 -25.99 23.21 -11.22
N ARG A 270 -25.92 24.53 -11.11
CA ARG A 270 -24.94 25.38 -11.79
C ARG A 270 -24.18 26.21 -10.78
N SER A 271 -22.90 26.39 -11.02
CA SER A 271 -22.10 27.33 -10.26
C SER A 271 -21.18 28.08 -11.20
N ASP A 272 -21.16 29.41 -11.06
CA ASP A 272 -20.32 30.31 -11.86
C ASP A 272 -18.93 30.51 -11.26
N GLY A 273 -18.57 29.70 -10.26
CA GLY A 273 -17.27 29.74 -9.60
C GLY A 273 -16.09 29.25 -10.47
N LEU A 274 -14.91 29.34 -9.90
CA LEU A 274 -13.68 28.86 -10.53
C LEU A 274 -13.76 27.35 -10.78
N LYS A 275 -13.73 26.93 -12.04
CA LYS A 275 -13.72 25.51 -12.40
C LYS A 275 -12.32 24.95 -12.26
N VAL A 276 -12.19 23.89 -11.48
CA VAL A 276 -10.92 23.22 -11.19
C VAL A 276 -11.03 21.71 -11.45
N SER A 277 -10.00 21.16 -12.08
CA SER A 277 -9.84 19.71 -12.24
C SER A 277 -8.77 19.22 -11.29
N TYR A 278 -9.00 18.08 -10.66
CA TYR A 278 -8.06 17.52 -9.71
C TYR A 278 -8.16 16.00 -9.65
N GLN A 279 -7.06 15.38 -9.24
CA GLN A 279 -6.98 13.96 -8.95
C GLN A 279 -6.93 13.76 -7.45
N MET A 280 -7.73 12.83 -6.95
CA MET A 280 -7.78 12.47 -5.55
C MET A 280 -7.42 11.00 -5.37
N ILE A 281 -6.46 10.73 -4.50
CA ILE A 281 -6.15 9.39 -4.00
C ILE A 281 -6.68 9.31 -2.58
N LEU A 282 -7.75 8.54 -2.39
CA LEU A 282 -8.42 8.43 -1.09
C LEU A 282 -8.46 6.98 -0.61
N ARG A 283 -8.45 6.81 0.71
CA ARG A 283 -8.83 5.57 1.36
C ARG A 283 -10.34 5.49 1.44
N ASP A 284 -10.93 4.32 1.19
CA ASP A 284 -12.39 4.16 1.23
C ASP A 284 -12.95 4.52 2.61
N GLN A 285 -13.93 5.41 2.61
CA GLN A 285 -14.67 5.86 3.78
C GLN A 285 -16.16 5.50 3.60
N ASN A 286 -16.48 4.21 3.63
CA ASN A 286 -17.85 3.71 3.45
C ASN A 286 -18.53 4.18 2.15
N GLY A 287 -17.73 4.36 1.09
CA GLY A 287 -18.21 4.84 -0.20
C GLY A 287 -18.48 6.35 -0.27
N ILE A 288 -18.17 7.11 0.78
CA ILE A 288 -18.27 8.57 0.80
C ILE A 288 -17.01 9.16 0.15
N ILE A 289 -17.19 10.02 -0.85
CA ILE A 289 -16.09 10.74 -1.50
C ILE A 289 -16.18 12.21 -1.14
N PRO A 290 -15.20 12.77 -0.42
CA PRO A 290 -15.12 14.21 -0.22
C PRO A 290 -14.89 14.89 -1.57
N VAL A 291 -15.70 15.86 -1.93
CA VAL A 291 -15.57 16.62 -3.18
C VAL A 291 -15.42 18.11 -2.88
N LEU A 292 -14.59 18.79 -3.67
CA LEU A 292 -14.39 20.22 -3.48
C LEU A 292 -15.66 20.98 -3.85
N ASP A 293 -16.20 21.73 -2.93
CA ASP A 293 -17.41 22.55 -3.09
C ASP A 293 -18.54 21.86 -3.88
N TYR A 294 -18.65 22.18 -5.18
CA TYR A 294 -19.73 21.68 -6.04
C TYR A 294 -19.17 20.87 -7.19
N PRO A 295 -19.32 19.52 -7.18
CA PRO A 295 -18.85 18.67 -8.26
C PRO A 295 -19.61 18.96 -9.53
N LEU A 296 -18.87 19.09 -10.64
CA LEU A 296 -19.43 19.23 -11.96
C LEU A 296 -19.70 17.84 -12.56
N ALA A 297 -20.83 17.68 -13.25
CA ALA A 297 -21.09 16.45 -13.98
C ALA A 297 -20.03 16.27 -15.09
N SER A 298 -19.29 15.19 -15.06
CA SER A 298 -18.29 14.84 -16.08
C SER A 298 -18.66 13.50 -16.70
N ASN A 299 -18.59 13.41 -18.03
CA ASN A 299 -18.76 12.17 -18.77
C ASN A 299 -17.64 11.14 -18.49
N ASN A 300 -16.59 11.56 -17.77
CA ASN A 300 -15.44 10.74 -17.41
C ASN A 300 -15.51 10.16 -15.99
N HIS A 301 -16.64 10.25 -15.30
CA HIS A 301 -16.79 9.55 -14.02
C HIS A 301 -16.83 8.04 -14.25
N PRO A 302 -16.09 7.25 -13.45
CA PRO A 302 -16.25 5.80 -13.53
C PRO A 302 -17.74 5.43 -13.29
N PRO A 303 -18.28 4.41 -13.98
CA PRO A 303 -19.71 4.06 -13.92
C PRO A 303 -20.23 3.70 -12.53
N ALA A 304 -19.34 3.60 -11.55
CA ALA A 304 -19.67 3.36 -10.13
C ALA A 304 -19.91 4.65 -9.32
N VAL A 305 -19.73 5.85 -9.91
CA VAL A 305 -19.87 7.13 -9.22
C VAL A 305 -21.26 7.70 -9.46
N SER A 306 -22.05 7.84 -8.42
CA SER A 306 -23.35 8.51 -8.48
C SER A 306 -23.29 9.86 -7.76
N VAL A 307 -23.60 10.94 -8.47
CA VAL A 307 -23.85 12.26 -7.84
C VAL A 307 -25.28 12.25 -7.32
N ARG A 308 -25.44 12.50 -6.02
CA ARG A 308 -26.75 12.52 -5.34
C ARG A 308 -27.13 13.93 -4.92
N LEU A 309 -28.33 14.06 -4.40
CA LEU A 309 -28.86 15.31 -3.84
C LEU A 309 -27.86 15.94 -2.87
N GLY A 310 -27.77 17.27 -2.92
CA GLY A 310 -26.76 18.01 -2.18
C GLY A 310 -25.38 18.01 -2.81
N ASN A 311 -25.25 17.49 -4.06
CA ASN A 311 -23.99 17.43 -4.79
C ASN A 311 -22.88 16.68 -4.02
N VAL A 312 -23.24 15.55 -3.44
CA VAL A 312 -22.29 14.60 -2.84
C VAL A 312 -22.09 13.41 -3.75
N ILE A 313 -20.88 12.90 -3.77
CA ILE A 313 -20.53 11.73 -4.56
C ILE A 313 -20.45 10.52 -3.65
N ARG A 314 -21.16 9.46 -4.04
CA ARG A 314 -21.06 8.16 -3.39
C ARG A 314 -20.70 7.09 -4.39
N VAL A 315 -19.87 6.18 -3.96
CA VAL A 315 -19.49 4.99 -4.73
C VAL A 315 -19.78 3.76 -3.90
N ARG A 316 -19.85 2.61 -4.57
CA ARG A 316 -19.88 1.34 -3.86
C ARG A 316 -18.57 1.21 -3.07
N SER A 317 -18.68 1.03 -1.75
CA SER A 317 -17.52 0.86 -0.87
C SER A 317 -16.63 -0.29 -1.35
N ARG A 318 -15.32 -0.04 -1.39
CA ARG A 318 -14.26 -1.02 -1.71
C ARG A 318 -13.08 -0.73 -0.84
N GLU A 319 -12.53 -1.76 -0.22
CA GLU A 319 -11.29 -1.59 0.55
C GLU A 319 -10.10 -1.19 -0.33
N GLY A 320 -9.22 -0.40 0.26
CA GLY A 320 -7.98 0.05 -0.35
C GLY A 320 -7.98 1.51 -0.80
N LEU A 321 -6.88 1.89 -1.41
CA LEU A 321 -6.70 3.23 -1.98
C LEU A 321 -7.36 3.31 -3.35
N ARG A 322 -8.04 4.42 -3.61
CA ARG A 322 -8.70 4.67 -4.89
C ARG A 322 -8.23 6.00 -5.46
N ARG A 323 -7.89 6.00 -6.75
CA ARG A 323 -7.69 7.23 -7.52
C ARG A 323 -8.97 7.61 -8.25
N ILE A 324 -9.37 8.86 -8.14
CA ILE A 324 -10.54 9.42 -8.81
C ILE A 324 -10.14 10.77 -9.39
N SER A 325 -10.51 11.03 -10.65
CA SER A 325 -10.39 12.33 -11.28
C SER A 325 -11.74 13.04 -11.21
N LEU A 326 -11.74 14.26 -10.70
CA LEU A 326 -12.93 15.06 -10.44
C LEU A 326 -12.78 16.46 -11.01
N GLN A 327 -13.92 17.07 -11.32
CA GLN A 327 -14.03 18.50 -11.63
C GLN A 327 -15.03 19.13 -10.68
N SER A 328 -14.68 20.29 -10.16
CA SER A 328 -15.54 21.05 -9.26
C SER A 328 -15.56 22.52 -9.62
N SER A 329 -16.63 23.20 -9.24
CA SER A 329 -16.71 24.66 -9.21
C SER A 329 -16.49 25.14 -7.79
N VAL A 330 -15.49 25.97 -7.59
CA VAL A 330 -15.17 26.58 -6.29
C VAL A 330 -16.00 27.86 -6.14
N SER A 331 -17.01 27.82 -5.29
CA SER A 331 -17.94 28.92 -5.05
C SER A 331 -18.61 28.74 -3.69
N ASP A 332 -19.03 29.84 -3.09
CA ASP A 332 -19.92 29.84 -1.91
C ASP A 332 -21.39 29.70 -2.29
N MET A 333 -21.73 29.85 -3.57
CA MET A 333 -23.09 29.77 -4.10
C MET A 333 -23.24 28.68 -5.15
N MET A 334 -24.37 27.99 -5.12
CA MET A 334 -24.77 26.99 -6.10
C MET A 334 -26.25 27.22 -6.49
N SER A 335 -26.47 27.60 -7.74
CA SER A 335 -27.83 27.71 -8.31
C SER A 335 -28.38 26.29 -8.58
N GLN A 336 -29.60 26.08 -8.13
CA GLN A 336 -30.33 24.81 -8.30
C GLN A 336 -31.83 25.12 -8.30
N THR A 337 -32.62 24.42 -9.07
CA THR A 337 -34.08 24.46 -8.94
C THR A 337 -34.49 23.54 -7.82
N LEU A 338 -35.13 24.09 -6.77
CA LEU A 338 -35.61 23.31 -5.63
C LEU A 338 -37.14 23.12 -5.76
N LYS A 339 -37.58 21.86 -5.72
CA LYS A 339 -39.03 21.55 -5.75
C LYS A 339 -39.68 21.88 -4.39
N GLU A 340 -40.96 22.19 -4.38
CA GLU A 340 -41.64 22.60 -3.16
C GLU A 340 -41.58 21.55 -2.03
N PHE A 341 -41.69 20.25 -2.38
CA PHE A 341 -41.56 19.19 -1.38
C PHE A 341 -40.16 19.11 -0.77
N GLU A 342 -39.10 19.44 -1.56
CA GLU A 342 -37.73 19.50 -1.07
C GLU A 342 -37.52 20.67 -0.12
N LYS A 343 -38.10 21.84 -0.44
CA LYS A 343 -38.07 23.01 0.48
C LYS A 343 -38.67 22.65 1.83
N GLN A 344 -39.82 21.95 1.83
CA GLN A 344 -40.46 21.50 3.06
C GLN A 344 -39.56 20.56 3.88
N TYR A 345 -38.76 19.71 3.22
CA TYR A 345 -37.78 18.87 3.91
C TYR A 345 -36.72 19.71 4.63
N TYR A 346 -36.23 20.73 3.96
CA TYR A 346 -35.21 21.62 4.51
C TYR A 346 -35.72 22.63 5.51
N LEU A 347 -37.04 22.68 5.73
CA LEU A 347 -37.71 23.47 6.77
C LEU A 347 -38.08 22.64 8.01
N ARG A 348 -38.06 21.32 7.93
CA ARG A 348 -38.51 20.46 9.03
C ARG A 348 -37.70 20.66 10.29
N LEU A 349 -38.44 20.83 11.39
CA LEU A 349 -37.94 20.81 12.76
C LEU A 349 -38.82 19.86 13.59
N PRO A 350 -38.28 19.24 14.64
CA PRO A 350 -39.09 18.50 15.60
C PRO A 350 -40.21 19.34 16.17
N PRO A 351 -41.35 18.74 16.55
CA PRO A 351 -42.49 19.52 17.08
C PRO A 351 -42.19 20.20 18.43
N SER A 352 -41.21 19.69 19.17
CA SER A 352 -40.80 20.21 20.49
C SER A 352 -39.30 20.34 20.59
N GLY A 353 -38.81 21.00 21.63
CA GLY A 353 -37.39 21.22 21.93
C GLY A 353 -36.82 22.52 21.37
N ASN A 354 -35.81 23.04 22.04
CA ASN A 354 -35.04 24.23 21.69
C ASN A 354 -35.92 25.48 21.53
N PHE A 355 -36.85 25.68 22.48
CA PHE A 355 -37.87 26.72 22.41
C PHE A 355 -37.25 28.12 22.39
N ARG A 356 -36.27 28.39 23.25
CA ARG A 356 -35.63 29.71 23.36
C ARG A 356 -34.88 30.06 22.07
N THR A 357 -34.20 29.10 21.45
CA THR A 357 -33.52 29.29 20.16
C THR A 357 -34.50 29.61 19.04
N ARG A 358 -35.67 28.93 19.00
CA ARG A 358 -36.71 29.21 18.02
C ARG A 358 -37.34 30.58 18.23
N GLN A 359 -37.58 30.98 19.47
CA GLN A 359 -38.11 32.30 19.81
C GLN A 359 -37.14 33.42 19.41
N LEU A 360 -35.82 33.23 19.69
CA LEU A 360 -34.79 34.17 19.27
C LEU A 360 -34.74 34.28 17.73
N ALA A 361 -34.84 33.16 17.02
CA ALA A 361 -34.86 33.15 15.56
C ALA A 361 -36.04 33.95 15.00
N GLN A 362 -37.24 33.76 15.52
CA GLN A 362 -38.42 34.52 15.11
C GLN A 362 -38.29 36.03 15.37
N LEU A 363 -37.70 36.40 16.51
CA LEU A 363 -37.44 37.79 16.88
C LEU A 363 -36.48 38.45 15.88
N LEU A 364 -35.32 37.81 15.60
CA LEU A 364 -34.31 38.31 14.65
C LEU A 364 -34.85 38.32 13.21
N ALA A 365 -35.72 37.34 12.85
CA ALA A 365 -36.35 37.28 11.53
C ALA A 365 -37.31 38.44 11.29
N GLY A 366 -38.13 38.82 12.29
CA GLY A 366 -39.01 39.97 12.21
C GLY A 366 -38.29 41.29 11.93
N GLU A 367 -37.02 41.37 12.27
CA GLU A 367 -36.15 42.53 12.01
C GLU A 367 -35.35 42.41 10.70
N SER A 368 -35.53 41.35 9.92
CA SER A 368 -34.71 41.06 8.75
C SER A 368 -35.54 41.15 7.47
N THR A 369 -34.97 41.73 6.40
CA THR A 369 -35.64 41.91 5.11
C THR A 369 -35.28 40.81 4.13
N SER A 370 -34.22 40.04 4.39
CA SER A 370 -33.76 38.94 3.52
C SER A 370 -33.11 37.81 4.33
N ALA A 371 -33.00 36.62 3.71
CA ALA A 371 -32.31 35.46 4.31
C ALA A 371 -30.85 35.77 4.62
N ARG A 372 -30.15 36.53 3.77
CA ARG A 372 -28.77 36.99 4.03
C ARG A 372 -28.67 37.85 5.26
N GLN A 373 -29.51 38.86 5.35
CA GLN A 373 -29.50 39.78 6.50
C GLN A 373 -29.79 39.04 7.81
N PHE A 374 -30.71 38.07 7.78
CA PHE A 374 -31.00 37.25 8.94
C PHE A 374 -29.79 36.41 9.32
N ALA A 375 -29.11 35.75 8.35
CA ALA A 375 -27.89 34.99 8.58
C ALA A 375 -26.79 35.86 9.22
N ASP A 376 -26.57 37.07 8.71
CA ASP A 376 -25.60 38.02 9.27
C ASP A 376 -25.94 38.43 10.70
N LYS A 377 -27.22 38.61 11.02
CA LYS A 377 -27.67 38.89 12.41
C LYS A 377 -27.36 37.73 13.34
N VAL A 378 -27.57 36.48 12.91
CA VAL A 378 -27.24 35.30 13.72
C VAL A 378 -25.74 35.21 13.94
N LEU A 379 -24.91 35.41 12.90
CA LEU A 379 -23.47 35.44 13.05
C LEU A 379 -22.99 36.54 13.99
N ASN A 380 -23.60 37.72 13.89
CA ASN A 380 -23.34 38.85 14.81
C ASN A 380 -23.78 38.56 16.24
N TYR A 381 -24.86 37.79 16.44
CA TYR A 381 -25.25 37.32 17.75
C TYR A 381 -24.18 36.47 18.40
N TYR A 382 -23.63 35.47 17.69
CA TYR A 382 -22.52 34.67 18.21
C TYR A 382 -21.30 35.52 18.59
N ARG A 383 -20.91 36.49 17.73
CA ARG A 383 -19.77 37.40 18.01
C ARG A 383 -20.02 38.24 19.26
N ARG A 384 -21.18 38.89 19.35
CA ARG A 384 -21.51 39.79 20.46
C ARG A 384 -21.66 39.05 21.78
N GLN A 385 -22.14 37.82 21.74
CA GLN A 385 -22.34 36.99 22.92
C GLN A 385 -21.09 36.22 23.32
N LYS A 386 -19.96 36.44 22.62
CA LYS A 386 -18.63 35.85 22.91
C LYS A 386 -18.66 34.33 22.97
N PHE A 387 -19.28 33.69 21.99
CA PHE A 387 -19.21 32.24 21.86
C PHE A 387 -17.76 31.77 21.68
N ALA A 388 -17.40 30.66 22.33
CA ALA A 388 -16.04 30.09 22.29
C ALA A 388 -15.99 28.80 21.49
N TYR A 389 -14.95 28.65 20.69
CA TYR A 389 -14.68 27.44 19.91
C TYR A 389 -13.73 26.52 20.69
N THR A 390 -14.15 25.28 20.98
CA THR A 390 -13.40 24.31 21.81
C THR A 390 -13.69 22.88 21.38
N LEU A 391 -12.71 21.99 21.53
CA LEU A 391 -12.86 20.54 21.35
C LEU A 391 -13.49 19.84 22.56
N GLN A 392 -13.56 20.53 23.68
CA GLN A 392 -14.08 19.99 24.95
C GLN A 392 -15.33 20.74 25.41
N PRO A 393 -16.39 20.82 24.57
CA PRO A 393 -17.63 21.45 25.00
C PRO A 393 -18.30 20.63 26.12
N PRO A 394 -19.12 21.24 26.96
CA PRO A 394 -19.99 20.52 27.87
C PRO A 394 -20.89 19.51 27.14
N LEU A 395 -21.29 18.45 27.82
CA LEU A 395 -22.20 17.45 27.24
C LEU A 395 -23.62 18.00 27.17
N TYR A 396 -24.16 18.11 25.97
CA TYR A 396 -25.53 18.54 25.68
C TYR A 396 -26.40 17.32 25.34
N ASN A 397 -26.83 16.57 26.34
CA ASN A 397 -27.44 15.24 26.16
C ASN A 397 -28.98 15.24 26.13
N ASN A 398 -29.62 16.39 26.17
CA ASN A 398 -31.08 16.52 26.18
C ASN A 398 -31.65 17.02 24.84
N ASN A 399 -32.97 17.02 24.69
CA ASN A 399 -33.65 17.53 23.50
C ASN A 399 -33.56 19.07 23.34
N ASP A 400 -33.09 19.76 24.38
CA ASP A 400 -32.86 21.20 24.41
C ASP A 400 -31.37 21.56 24.35
N GLY A 401 -30.53 20.62 23.85
CA GLY A 401 -29.08 20.79 23.78
C GLY A 401 -28.62 22.03 23.00
N ILE A 402 -29.42 22.48 22.02
CA ILE A 402 -29.12 23.72 21.30
C ILE A 402 -29.42 24.94 22.19
N ASP A 403 -30.49 24.94 23.00
CA ASP A 403 -30.76 26.01 23.96
C ASP A 403 -29.64 26.06 25.02
N ASP A 404 -29.17 24.93 25.50
CA ASP A 404 -28.05 24.85 26.45
C ASP A 404 -26.76 25.43 25.85
N PHE A 405 -26.48 25.15 24.57
CA PHE A 405 -25.36 25.76 23.84
C PHE A 405 -25.57 27.28 23.67
N MET A 406 -26.74 27.72 23.21
CA MET A 406 -27.00 29.09 22.82
C MET A 406 -27.07 30.05 24.01
N PHE A 407 -27.63 29.59 25.13
CA PHE A 407 -27.96 30.44 26.29
C PHE A 407 -27.23 30.04 27.57
N GLY A 408 -26.65 28.82 27.60
CA GLY A 408 -25.88 28.30 28.73
C GLY A 408 -24.39 28.55 28.59
N SER A 409 -23.66 27.53 28.19
CA SER A 409 -22.18 27.54 28.18
C SER A 409 -21.58 28.43 27.07
N LYS A 410 -22.24 28.55 25.92
CA LYS A 410 -21.73 29.23 24.70
C LYS A 410 -20.39 28.67 24.20
N GLN A 411 -20.07 27.44 24.61
CA GLN A 411 -18.84 26.74 24.22
C GLN A 411 -19.21 25.58 23.31
N GLY A 412 -18.59 25.48 22.14
CA GLY A 412 -18.96 24.45 21.18
C GLY A 412 -17.91 24.21 20.12
N PHE A 413 -18.09 23.12 19.40
CA PHE A 413 -17.30 22.75 18.22
C PHE A 413 -18.12 23.00 16.94
N CYS A 414 -17.54 22.76 15.74
CA CYS A 414 -18.21 23.08 14.46
C CYS A 414 -19.65 22.54 14.35
N GLU A 415 -19.89 21.33 14.85
CA GLU A 415 -21.21 20.71 14.85
C GLU A 415 -22.28 21.51 15.67
N HIS A 416 -21.88 22.07 16.80
CA HIS A 416 -22.78 22.90 17.63
C HIS A 416 -23.16 24.21 16.93
N TYR A 417 -22.19 24.85 16.29
CA TYR A 417 -22.41 26.06 15.50
C TYR A 417 -23.27 25.78 14.27
N ALA A 418 -22.94 24.72 13.49
CA ALA A 418 -23.69 24.41 12.29
C ALA A 418 -25.14 24.02 12.58
N GLN A 419 -25.39 23.17 13.60
CA GLN A 419 -26.76 22.75 13.94
C GLN A 419 -27.60 23.90 14.51
N SER A 420 -27.06 24.69 15.43
CA SER A 420 -27.81 25.83 16.02
C SER A 420 -28.16 26.87 14.96
N PHE A 421 -27.21 27.15 14.05
CA PHE A 421 -27.44 28.06 12.93
C PHE A 421 -28.54 27.55 12.00
N VAL A 422 -28.50 26.28 11.57
CA VAL A 422 -29.51 25.69 10.70
C VAL A 422 -30.88 25.63 11.36
N VAL A 423 -30.95 25.33 12.67
CA VAL A 423 -32.24 25.36 13.42
C VAL A 423 -32.80 26.77 13.47
N MET A 424 -31.99 27.81 13.67
CA MET A 424 -32.43 29.20 13.62
C MET A 424 -32.95 29.59 12.22
N MET A 425 -32.23 29.20 11.14
CA MET A 425 -32.70 29.44 9.76
C MET A 425 -34.07 28.80 9.53
N ARG A 426 -34.23 27.52 9.87
CA ARG A 426 -35.50 26.79 9.70
C ARG A 426 -36.63 27.37 10.53
N ALA A 427 -36.36 27.79 11.77
CA ALA A 427 -37.32 28.43 12.63
C ALA A 427 -37.79 29.80 12.09
N ALA A 428 -36.96 30.48 11.31
CA ALA A 428 -37.27 31.69 10.56
C ALA A 428 -37.95 31.45 9.20
N GLY A 429 -38.25 30.20 8.84
CA GLY A 429 -38.85 29.85 7.55
C GLY A 429 -37.86 29.82 6.37
N ILE A 430 -36.55 29.79 6.61
CA ILE A 430 -35.51 29.73 5.59
C ILE A 430 -35.05 28.26 5.45
N PRO A 431 -35.20 27.62 4.26
CA PRO A 431 -34.71 26.28 4.07
C PRO A 431 -33.18 26.21 4.27
N ALA A 432 -32.73 25.29 5.12
CA ALA A 432 -31.34 25.18 5.49
C ALA A 432 -30.94 23.73 5.77
N ARG A 433 -29.65 23.43 5.61
CA ARG A 433 -29.09 22.08 5.81
C ARG A 433 -27.69 22.12 6.40
N VAL A 434 -27.32 21.08 7.13
CA VAL A 434 -25.96 20.88 7.62
C VAL A 434 -25.18 20.13 6.57
N VAL A 435 -23.95 20.53 6.34
CA VAL A 435 -22.98 19.79 5.49
C VAL A 435 -21.80 19.38 6.34
N THR A 436 -21.40 18.13 6.25
CA THR A 436 -20.18 17.62 6.88
C THR A 436 -19.16 17.22 5.82
N GLY A 437 -17.91 17.37 6.16
CA GLY A 437 -16.79 17.13 5.26
C GLY A 437 -15.47 17.47 5.91
N TYR A 438 -14.59 18.12 5.15
CA TYR A 438 -13.29 18.56 5.64
C TYR A 438 -13.05 20.01 5.19
N LEU A 439 -12.26 20.77 5.97
CA LEU A 439 -11.89 22.15 5.66
C LEU A 439 -10.38 22.31 5.66
N GLY A 440 -9.83 22.80 4.54
CA GLY A 440 -8.40 23.01 4.37
C GLY A 440 -7.65 21.74 3.99
N GLY A 441 -6.56 21.48 4.64
CA GLY A 441 -5.60 20.41 4.44
C GLY A 441 -4.17 20.92 4.55
N ASP A 442 -3.20 20.01 4.63
CA ASP A 442 -1.77 20.34 4.71
C ASP A 442 -1.16 20.32 3.29
N TYR A 443 -0.62 21.45 2.82
CA TYR A 443 0.04 21.53 1.52
C TYR A 443 1.47 21.01 1.60
N GLN A 444 1.81 20.08 0.72
CA GLN A 444 3.13 19.46 0.59
C GLN A 444 3.86 20.06 -0.61
N GLU A 445 4.80 20.98 -0.36
CA GLU A 445 5.56 21.67 -1.40
C GLU A 445 6.40 20.73 -2.26
N ASN A 446 7.05 19.73 -1.66
CA ASN A 446 7.92 18.78 -2.35
C ASN A 446 7.18 17.92 -3.39
N GLY A 447 5.85 17.73 -3.25
CA GLY A 447 5.04 16.91 -4.14
C GLY A 447 3.94 17.67 -4.88
N ASN A 448 3.75 18.96 -4.60
CA ASN A 448 2.68 19.81 -5.14
C ASN A 448 1.28 19.20 -4.97
N PHE A 449 0.96 18.73 -3.74
CA PHE A 449 -0.33 18.14 -3.40
C PHE A 449 -0.81 18.55 -2.02
N TRP A 450 -2.12 18.45 -1.81
CA TRP A 450 -2.77 18.64 -0.52
C TRP A 450 -3.02 17.31 0.17
N GLN A 451 -2.81 17.26 1.48
CA GLN A 451 -3.19 16.14 2.34
C GLN A 451 -4.39 16.54 3.18
N ILE A 452 -5.50 15.80 3.00
CA ILE A 452 -6.69 15.91 3.83
C ILE A 452 -6.58 14.81 4.88
N ARG A 453 -6.69 15.19 6.15
CA ARG A 453 -6.60 14.27 7.29
C ARG A 453 -7.88 14.30 8.11
N SER A 454 -8.09 13.32 8.97
CA SER A 454 -9.25 13.29 9.88
C SER A 454 -9.33 14.53 10.78
N LYS A 455 -8.19 15.11 11.17
CA LYS A 455 -8.11 16.37 11.93
C LYS A 455 -8.78 17.57 11.22
N ASP A 456 -8.92 17.51 9.89
CA ASP A 456 -9.51 18.57 9.07
C ASP A 456 -11.04 18.45 8.99
N ALA A 457 -11.65 17.42 9.63
CA ALA A 457 -13.09 17.22 9.64
C ALA A 457 -13.82 18.48 10.14
N HIS A 458 -14.90 18.81 9.45
CA HIS A 458 -15.62 20.06 9.68
C HIS A 458 -17.11 19.94 9.33
N ALA A 459 -17.92 20.78 9.97
CA ALA A 459 -19.33 20.95 9.67
C ALA A 459 -19.64 22.42 9.44
N TRP A 460 -20.49 22.68 8.44
CA TRP A 460 -20.97 24.03 8.09
C TRP A 460 -22.45 24.00 7.71
N ALA A 461 -23.01 25.17 7.45
CA ALA A 461 -24.38 25.32 7.04
C ALA A 461 -24.51 25.74 5.58
N GLU A 462 -25.61 25.39 4.96
CA GLU A 462 -26.06 25.95 3.69
C GLU A 462 -27.50 26.40 3.83
N ILE A 463 -27.79 27.61 3.34
CA ILE A 463 -29.12 28.23 3.34
C ILE A 463 -29.63 28.45 1.92
N TRP A 464 -30.92 28.31 1.73
CA TRP A 464 -31.55 28.56 0.45
C TRP A 464 -31.93 30.06 0.32
N LEU A 465 -31.51 30.65 -0.78
CA LEU A 465 -31.86 32.02 -1.14
C LEU A 465 -32.90 31.96 -2.25
N GLU A 466 -34.15 32.36 -1.89
CA GLU A 466 -35.30 32.25 -2.81
C GLU A 466 -35.16 33.17 -4.03
N GLU A 467 -34.63 34.37 -3.83
CA GLU A 467 -34.46 35.35 -4.90
C GLU A 467 -33.44 34.92 -5.94
N GLU A 468 -32.32 34.35 -5.47
CA GLU A 468 -31.22 33.86 -6.34
C GLU A 468 -31.41 32.43 -6.82
N GLN A 469 -32.42 31.71 -6.31
CA GLN A 469 -32.64 30.29 -6.55
C GLN A 469 -31.35 29.49 -6.36
N ALA A 470 -30.70 29.72 -5.21
CA ALA A 470 -29.34 29.19 -4.95
C ALA A 470 -29.15 28.79 -3.47
N TRP A 471 -28.32 27.79 -3.27
CA TRP A 471 -27.74 27.48 -1.97
C TRP A 471 -26.54 28.38 -1.71
N LEU A 472 -26.50 29.02 -0.54
CA LEU A 472 -25.36 29.78 -0.06
C LEU A 472 -24.69 29.02 1.10
N ARG A 473 -23.39 28.75 0.97
CA ARG A 473 -22.57 28.21 2.06
C ARG A 473 -22.30 29.28 3.09
N ILE A 474 -22.56 28.95 4.35
CA ILE A 474 -22.22 29.77 5.50
C ILE A 474 -21.52 28.90 6.53
N ASP A 475 -20.36 29.34 6.98
CA ASP A 475 -19.63 28.70 8.07
C ASP A 475 -19.80 29.53 9.36
N PRO A 476 -20.68 29.10 10.27
CA PRO A 476 -20.95 29.89 11.46
C PRO A 476 -19.82 29.88 12.49
N THR A 477 -18.83 28.95 12.35
CA THR A 477 -17.66 28.93 13.23
C THR A 477 -16.78 30.17 13.05
N THR A 478 -16.84 30.84 11.90
CA THR A 478 -16.12 32.09 11.64
C THR A 478 -16.52 33.22 12.58
N ALA A 479 -17.69 33.12 13.20
CA ALA A 479 -18.15 34.09 14.20
C ALA A 479 -17.40 33.93 15.54
N ALA A 480 -16.93 32.73 15.87
CA ALA A 480 -16.16 32.44 17.09
C ALA A 480 -14.65 32.38 16.85
N SER A 481 -14.25 31.88 15.68
CA SER A 481 -12.84 31.76 15.30
C SER A 481 -12.65 31.93 13.79
N ALA A 482 -12.33 33.15 13.36
CA ALA A 482 -12.02 33.44 11.96
C ALA A 482 -10.74 32.69 11.47
N GLN A 483 -9.82 32.37 12.38
CA GLN A 483 -8.57 31.67 12.09
C GLN A 483 -8.79 30.21 11.68
N ARG A 484 -9.96 29.62 11.94
CA ARG A 484 -10.29 28.25 11.51
C ARG A 484 -10.21 28.07 9.99
N GLN A 485 -10.62 29.08 9.24
CA GLN A 485 -10.59 29.02 7.77
C GLN A 485 -9.17 29.20 7.20
N SER A 486 -8.40 30.16 7.74
CA SER A 486 -7.10 30.55 7.16
C SER A 486 -5.93 29.73 7.69
N GLY A 487 -6.00 29.27 8.93
CA GLY A 487 -4.86 28.66 9.63
C GLY A 487 -5.07 27.22 10.09
N GLY A 488 -6.18 26.59 9.70
CA GLY A 488 -6.48 25.22 10.13
C GLY A 488 -7.03 25.14 11.57
N LEU A 489 -7.20 23.89 12.07
CA LEU A 489 -7.83 23.65 13.36
C LEU A 489 -6.98 24.14 14.54
N SER A 490 -5.66 23.93 14.50
CA SER A 490 -4.75 24.33 15.59
C SER A 490 -4.81 25.81 15.89
N ASN A 491 -4.97 26.67 14.88
CA ASN A 491 -5.03 28.11 15.06
C ASN A 491 -6.39 28.62 15.58
N ALA A 492 -7.40 27.75 15.55
CA ALA A 492 -8.76 28.07 16.00
C ALA A 492 -9.02 27.71 17.47
N LEU A 493 -8.17 26.85 18.04
CA LEU A 493 -8.33 26.31 19.38
C LEU A 493 -7.57 27.11 20.43
N PRO A 494 -8.03 27.08 21.71
CA PRO A 494 -7.24 27.57 22.84
C PRO A 494 -5.89 26.83 22.96
N GLU A 495 -4.85 27.52 23.47
CA GLU A 495 -3.49 26.96 23.56
C GLU A 495 -3.41 25.64 24.35
N ASN A 496 -4.23 25.47 25.38
CA ASN A 496 -4.30 24.25 26.17
C ASN A 496 -4.88 23.05 25.41
N GLU A 497 -5.55 23.26 24.29
CA GLU A 497 -6.13 22.20 23.45
C GLU A 497 -5.27 21.84 22.23
N TRP A 498 -4.21 22.60 21.94
CA TRP A 498 -3.31 22.30 20.80
C TRP A 498 -2.69 20.91 20.87
N GLN A 499 -2.37 20.42 22.06
CA GLN A 499 -1.79 19.10 22.25
C GLN A 499 -2.74 17.96 21.83
N LEU A 500 -4.05 18.18 21.89
CA LEU A 500 -5.04 17.19 21.47
C LEU A 500 -5.03 16.95 19.96
N VAL A 501 -4.62 17.96 19.18
CA VAL A 501 -4.57 17.91 17.71
C VAL A 501 -3.14 17.73 17.20
N SER A 502 -2.13 18.22 17.94
CA SER A 502 -0.74 18.26 17.50
C SER A 502 0.09 17.00 17.83
N SER A 503 -0.49 16.01 18.51
CA SER A 503 0.22 14.79 18.93
C SER A 503 0.84 13.95 17.78
N GLY A 504 0.78 14.44 16.55
CA GLY A 504 1.41 13.84 15.36
C GLY A 504 2.35 14.77 14.58
N ASN A 505 2.51 16.03 15.00
CA ASN A 505 3.30 17.00 14.25
C ASN A 505 4.77 16.99 14.69
N ASN A 506 5.47 15.91 14.42
CA ASN A 506 6.94 15.94 14.40
C ASN A 506 7.36 16.54 13.05
N ASP A 507 7.55 17.86 13.01
CA ASP A 507 8.01 18.65 11.84
C ASP A 507 9.45 18.31 11.41
N GLN A 508 9.87 17.08 11.59
CA GLN A 508 11.19 16.63 11.14
C GLN A 508 11.18 16.53 9.61
N ILE A 509 12.20 17.06 8.98
CA ILE A 509 12.44 17.00 7.52
C ILE A 509 12.25 15.59 6.97
N TRP A 510 12.61 14.56 7.74
CA TRP A 510 12.44 13.14 7.41
C TRP A 510 10.97 12.72 7.22
N ASN A 511 10.04 13.28 8.01
CA ASN A 511 8.61 12.94 7.87
C ASN A 511 8.04 13.51 6.57
N ARG A 512 8.45 14.72 6.17
CA ARG A 512 8.04 15.32 4.89
C ARG A 512 8.56 14.52 3.69
N TRP A 513 9.81 14.05 3.75
CA TRP A 513 10.37 13.17 2.72
C TRP A 513 9.66 11.82 2.66
N ALA A 514 9.36 11.22 3.81
CA ALA A 514 8.63 9.96 3.89
C ALA A 514 7.19 10.09 3.35
N GLU A 515 6.49 11.18 3.67
CA GLU A 515 5.15 11.47 3.17
C GLU A 515 5.15 11.70 1.65
N SER A 516 6.10 12.48 1.14
CA SER A 516 6.27 12.67 -0.31
C SER A 516 6.61 11.36 -1.01
N GLY A 517 7.52 10.57 -0.46
CA GLY A 517 7.85 9.23 -0.97
C GLY A 517 6.64 8.30 -0.98
N GLN A 518 5.85 8.32 0.09
CA GLN A 518 4.61 7.54 0.20
C GLN A 518 3.57 7.99 -0.85
N PHE A 519 3.45 9.30 -1.09
CA PHE A 519 2.56 9.83 -2.13
C PHE A 519 2.96 9.33 -3.52
N TYR A 520 4.24 9.46 -3.91
CA TYR A 520 4.72 8.98 -5.22
C TYR A 520 4.58 7.47 -5.35
N TRP A 521 4.83 6.72 -4.29
CA TRP A 521 4.59 5.28 -4.25
C TRP A 521 3.12 4.95 -4.51
N GLN A 522 2.20 5.65 -3.83
CA GLN A 522 0.76 5.49 -4.07
C GLN A 522 0.36 5.86 -5.48
N GLN A 523 0.91 6.95 -6.01
CA GLN A 523 0.57 7.45 -7.34
C GLN A 523 1.08 6.54 -8.47
N TRP A 524 2.32 6.08 -8.38
CA TRP A 524 3.00 5.41 -9.49
C TRP A 524 3.07 3.89 -9.35
N VAL A 525 2.92 3.34 -8.15
CA VAL A 525 3.00 1.90 -7.90
C VAL A 525 1.64 1.32 -7.55
N VAL A 526 1.00 1.82 -6.49
CA VAL A 526 -0.26 1.24 -5.99
C VAL A 526 -1.43 1.54 -6.92
N ASN A 527 -1.54 2.79 -7.38
CA ASN A 527 -2.62 3.25 -8.27
C ASN A 527 -2.19 3.36 -9.74
N TYR A 528 -1.18 2.60 -10.15
CA TYR A 528 -0.82 2.49 -11.57
C TYR A 528 -1.89 1.68 -12.29
N ASP A 529 -2.84 2.37 -12.91
CA ASP A 529 -4.01 1.83 -13.60
C ASP A 529 -3.88 1.91 -15.12
N ASP A 530 -4.92 1.45 -15.83
CA ASP A 530 -4.98 1.48 -17.29
C ASP A 530 -4.84 2.91 -17.86
N SER A 531 -5.40 3.92 -17.18
CA SER A 531 -5.28 5.33 -17.61
C SER A 531 -3.86 5.85 -17.47
N SER A 532 -3.18 5.53 -16.37
CA SER A 532 -1.78 5.87 -16.12
C SER A 532 -0.84 5.17 -17.11
N GLN A 533 -1.13 3.90 -17.42
CA GLN A 533 -0.42 3.12 -18.42
C GLN A 533 -0.55 3.75 -19.80
N ASN A 534 -1.76 4.08 -20.24
CA ASN A 534 -2.01 4.74 -21.52
C ASN A 534 -1.31 6.10 -21.64
N ASN A 535 -1.33 6.90 -20.58
CA ASN A 535 -0.66 8.20 -20.55
C ASN A 535 0.87 8.05 -20.63
N LEU A 536 1.44 7.04 -19.97
CA LEU A 536 2.88 6.75 -20.05
C LEU A 536 3.26 6.37 -21.49
N PHE A 537 2.52 5.45 -22.10
CA PHE A 537 2.77 4.99 -23.48
C PHE A 537 2.60 6.13 -24.51
N ALA A 538 1.61 6.99 -24.32
CA ALA A 538 1.43 8.17 -25.16
C ALA A 538 2.61 9.16 -25.05
N LYS A 539 3.13 9.39 -23.83
CA LYS A 539 4.30 10.27 -23.59
C LYS A 539 5.60 9.78 -24.24
N ILE A 540 5.79 8.45 -24.31
CA ILE A 540 6.97 7.85 -24.98
C ILE A 540 6.74 7.60 -26.49
N GLY A 541 5.64 8.13 -27.06
CA GLY A 541 5.37 8.08 -28.51
C GLY A 541 4.80 6.76 -29.01
N LEU A 542 4.41 5.82 -28.13
CA LEU A 542 3.87 4.51 -28.49
C LEU A 542 2.33 4.51 -28.67
N GLY A 543 1.66 5.67 -28.53
CA GLY A 543 0.22 5.81 -28.65
C GLY A 543 -0.55 5.22 -27.47
N LYS A 544 -1.81 4.80 -27.70
CA LYS A 544 -2.61 4.12 -26.67
C LYS A 544 -2.11 2.69 -26.46
N PHE A 545 -2.04 2.25 -25.20
CA PHE A 545 -1.68 0.87 -24.87
C PHE A 545 -2.64 -0.12 -25.51
N ASN A 546 -2.09 -1.06 -26.27
CA ASN A 546 -2.81 -2.16 -26.95
C ASN A 546 -2.12 -3.46 -26.54
N PHE A 547 -2.83 -4.54 -26.45
CA PHE A 547 -2.26 -5.82 -26.03
C PHE A 547 -1.05 -6.23 -26.89
N SER A 548 -1.11 -5.98 -28.19
CA SER A 548 0.00 -6.26 -29.12
C SER A 548 1.23 -5.35 -28.89
N THR A 549 1.02 -4.04 -28.67
CA THR A 549 2.13 -3.13 -28.31
C THR A 549 2.72 -3.47 -26.96
N GLY A 550 1.89 -3.88 -26.00
CA GLY A 550 2.33 -4.39 -24.70
C GLY A 550 3.23 -5.62 -24.82
N ILE A 551 2.84 -6.61 -25.64
CA ILE A 551 3.67 -7.79 -25.90
C ILE A 551 5.01 -7.39 -26.52
N LEU A 552 5.00 -6.51 -27.51
CA LEU A 552 6.21 -6.11 -28.25
C LEU A 552 7.18 -5.35 -27.34
N VAL A 553 6.70 -4.39 -26.55
CA VAL A 553 7.50 -3.64 -25.58
C VAL A 553 7.98 -4.56 -24.44
N GLY A 554 7.10 -5.47 -23.98
CA GLY A 554 7.44 -6.46 -22.98
C GLY A 554 8.56 -7.39 -23.44
N PHE A 555 8.44 -7.94 -24.63
CA PHE A 555 9.45 -8.80 -25.22
C PHE A 555 10.78 -8.06 -25.43
N GLY A 556 10.73 -6.85 -25.97
CA GLY A 556 11.91 -5.99 -26.13
C GLY A 556 12.58 -5.66 -24.79
N GLY A 557 11.78 -5.27 -23.78
CA GLY A 557 12.27 -4.99 -22.45
C GLY A 557 12.86 -6.23 -21.74
N ILE A 558 12.23 -7.40 -21.89
CA ILE A 558 12.75 -8.67 -21.37
C ILE A 558 14.09 -9.01 -22.04
N LEU A 559 14.19 -8.87 -23.37
CA LEU A 559 15.44 -9.09 -24.08
C LEU A 559 16.56 -8.17 -23.56
N VAL A 560 16.27 -6.89 -23.40
CA VAL A 560 17.23 -5.92 -22.83
C VAL A 560 17.62 -6.28 -21.40
N ALA A 561 16.67 -6.65 -20.56
CA ALA A 561 16.91 -7.06 -19.17
C ALA A 561 17.71 -8.39 -19.07
N LEU A 562 17.57 -9.27 -20.05
CA LEU A 562 18.34 -10.53 -20.12
C LEU A 562 19.76 -10.37 -20.66
N LEU A 563 20.10 -9.26 -21.34
CA LEU A 563 21.45 -9.02 -21.87
C LEU A 563 22.57 -9.12 -20.81
N PRO A 564 22.46 -8.52 -19.61
CA PRO A 564 23.44 -8.67 -18.55
C PRO A 564 23.57 -10.13 -18.08
N ILE A 565 22.43 -10.83 -18.00
CA ILE A 565 22.37 -12.24 -17.59
C ILE A 565 23.07 -13.13 -18.64
N ALA A 566 22.74 -12.92 -19.91
CA ALA A 566 23.36 -13.63 -21.02
C ALA A 566 24.89 -13.38 -21.07
N ARG A 567 25.31 -12.10 -20.90
CA ARG A 567 26.72 -11.73 -20.85
C ARG A 567 27.45 -12.35 -19.65
N TRP A 568 26.80 -12.38 -18.49
CA TRP A 568 27.36 -13.04 -17.30
C TRP A 568 27.47 -14.55 -17.50
N TRP A 569 26.46 -15.21 -18.09
CA TRP A 569 26.44 -16.63 -18.36
C TRP A 569 27.47 -17.03 -19.43
N LEU A 570 27.59 -16.24 -20.51
CA LEU A 570 28.60 -16.44 -21.54
C LEU A 570 30.04 -16.24 -20.99
N ARG A 571 30.23 -15.27 -20.09
CA ARG A 571 31.50 -15.09 -19.38
C ARG A 571 31.79 -16.26 -18.42
N GLY A 572 30.77 -16.80 -17.78
CA GLY A 572 30.91 -17.99 -16.91
C GLY A 572 31.24 -19.26 -17.65
N ARG A 573 30.78 -19.43 -18.90
CA ARG A 573 31.13 -20.56 -19.76
C ARG A 573 32.56 -20.51 -20.28
N ARG A 574 33.18 -19.34 -20.33
CA ARG A 574 34.63 -19.22 -20.60
C ARG A 574 35.50 -19.53 -19.38
N LYS A 575 34.91 -20.04 -18.31
CA LYS A 575 35.66 -20.49 -17.14
C LYS A 575 36.13 -21.92 -17.33
N GLU A 576 37.45 -21.98 -17.38
CA GLU A 576 38.29 -23.05 -16.88
C GLU A 576 37.87 -24.45 -17.37
N GLN A 577 38.24 -24.79 -18.59
CA GLN A 577 38.87 -26.12 -18.75
C GLN A 577 39.96 -26.14 -17.68
N GLU A 578 39.91 -27.10 -16.76
CA GLU A 578 40.98 -27.30 -15.78
C GLU A 578 42.30 -27.31 -16.52
N PRO A 579 43.35 -26.58 -16.12
CA PRO A 579 44.59 -26.45 -16.89
C PRO A 579 45.21 -27.81 -17.26
N LEU A 580 45.01 -28.80 -16.41
CA LEU A 580 45.42 -30.17 -16.63
C LEU A 580 44.65 -30.84 -17.78
N ALA A 581 43.34 -30.68 -17.82
CA ALA A 581 42.49 -31.24 -18.88
C ALA A 581 42.78 -30.56 -20.24
N GLU A 582 42.95 -29.22 -20.25
CA GLU A 582 43.31 -28.45 -21.46
C GLU A 582 44.68 -28.91 -22.01
N GLY A 583 45.66 -29.04 -21.13
CA GLY A 583 47.00 -29.48 -21.53
C GLY A 583 47.04 -30.90 -22.03
N PHE A 584 46.35 -31.85 -21.38
CA PHE A 584 46.27 -33.22 -21.82
C PHE A 584 45.60 -33.36 -23.20
N LEU A 585 44.51 -32.63 -23.46
CA LEU A 585 43.86 -32.58 -24.77
C LEU A 585 44.77 -32.02 -25.85
N LEU A 586 45.57 -30.99 -25.55
CA LEU A 586 46.57 -30.46 -26.48
C LEU A 586 47.65 -31.50 -26.83
N LEU A 587 48.20 -32.19 -25.84
CA LEU A 587 49.17 -33.28 -26.08
C LEU A 587 48.58 -34.42 -26.90
N LYS A 588 47.35 -34.81 -26.59
CA LYS A 588 46.61 -35.84 -27.33
C LYS A 588 46.40 -35.44 -28.80
N ASN A 589 45.98 -34.22 -29.07
CA ASN A 589 45.77 -33.73 -30.44
C ASN A 589 47.09 -33.67 -31.25
N VAL A 590 48.18 -33.25 -30.61
CA VAL A 590 49.49 -33.19 -31.23
C VAL A 590 50.01 -34.60 -31.60
N LEU A 591 49.77 -35.56 -30.71
CA LEU A 591 50.33 -36.94 -30.91
C LEU A 591 49.47 -37.77 -31.85
N LEU A 592 48.18 -37.58 -31.91
CA LEU A 592 47.24 -38.38 -32.71
C LEU A 592 46.83 -37.70 -34.02
N GLY A 593 47.22 -36.44 -34.23
CA GLY A 593 47.04 -35.74 -35.52
C GLY A 593 45.58 -35.53 -35.95
N SER A 594 44.64 -35.58 -35.05
CA SER A 594 43.21 -35.43 -35.39
C SER A 594 42.49 -34.48 -34.46
N GLU A 595 41.69 -33.60 -35.03
CA GLU A 595 40.72 -32.73 -34.29
C GLU A 595 39.41 -33.48 -33.97
N ASP A 596 39.36 -34.80 -34.12
CA ASP A 596 38.12 -35.56 -33.99
C ASP A 596 37.75 -35.80 -32.52
N GLU A 597 36.65 -35.23 -32.08
CA GLU A 597 36.07 -35.38 -30.72
C GLU A 597 35.62 -36.82 -30.40
N THR A 598 35.63 -37.70 -31.37
CA THR A 598 35.17 -39.11 -31.27
C THR A 598 36.26 -40.11 -30.90
N LEU A 599 37.47 -39.65 -30.65
CA LEU A 599 38.56 -40.55 -30.26
C LEU A 599 38.33 -41.22 -28.90
N PRO A 600 38.50 -42.55 -28.77
CA PRO A 600 38.27 -43.28 -27.54
C PRO A 600 39.14 -42.75 -26.39
N SER A 601 38.71 -43.03 -25.15
CA SER A 601 39.39 -42.66 -23.92
C SER A 601 40.82 -43.23 -23.88
N VAL A 602 41.75 -42.47 -24.46
CA VAL A 602 43.19 -42.82 -24.45
C VAL A 602 43.78 -42.20 -23.19
N THR A 603 44.43 -43.02 -22.39
CA THR A 603 45.14 -42.61 -21.17
C THR A 603 46.51 -42.04 -21.49
N ALA A 604 47.16 -41.35 -20.55
CA ALA A 604 48.50 -40.83 -20.75
C ALA A 604 49.54 -41.96 -20.94
N SER A 605 49.40 -43.11 -20.25
CA SER A 605 50.22 -44.30 -20.41
C SER A 605 50.06 -44.89 -21.81
N GLU A 606 48.84 -44.96 -22.36
CA GLU A 606 48.61 -45.44 -23.74
C GLU A 606 49.21 -44.50 -24.79
N LEU A 607 49.16 -43.17 -24.56
CA LEU A 607 49.84 -42.22 -25.44
C LEU A 607 51.37 -42.41 -25.46
N ILE A 608 52.00 -42.73 -24.33
CA ILE A 608 53.40 -43.02 -24.21
C ILE A 608 53.74 -44.33 -24.99
N GLU A 609 52.87 -45.33 -24.93
CA GLU A 609 53.07 -46.60 -25.64
C GLU A 609 52.92 -46.43 -27.17
N ILE A 610 51.96 -45.64 -27.63
CA ILE A 610 51.78 -45.25 -29.04
C ILE A 610 53.01 -44.49 -29.55
N MET A 611 53.64 -43.62 -28.78
CA MET A 611 54.83 -42.90 -29.12
C MET A 611 56.02 -43.87 -29.30
N LYS A 612 56.17 -44.88 -28.43
CA LYS A 612 57.19 -45.90 -28.52
C LYS A 612 57.03 -46.78 -29.77
N GLN A 613 55.81 -47.17 -30.08
CA GLN A 613 55.53 -48.01 -31.28
C GLN A 613 55.80 -47.27 -32.59
N ASN A 614 55.58 -45.91 -32.59
CA ASN A 614 55.81 -45.10 -33.80
C ASN A 614 57.22 -44.54 -33.92
N ASN A 615 58.21 -45.00 -33.10
CA ASN A 615 59.59 -44.49 -33.06
C ASN A 615 59.69 -42.96 -32.91
N ALA A 616 58.69 -42.31 -32.28
CA ALA A 616 58.58 -40.85 -32.08
C ALA A 616 58.76 -40.49 -30.59
N GLU A 617 59.77 -41.12 -29.92
CA GLU A 617 60.03 -40.81 -28.52
C GLU A 617 60.58 -39.38 -28.38
N ASP A 618 59.76 -38.48 -27.87
CA ASP A 618 60.19 -37.18 -27.37
C ASP A 618 60.22 -37.20 -25.84
N THR A 619 61.41 -36.97 -25.30
CA THR A 619 61.66 -37.00 -23.85
C THR A 619 60.91 -35.95 -23.11
N GLU A 620 60.64 -34.78 -23.75
CA GLU A 620 59.91 -33.66 -23.14
C GLU A 620 58.42 -33.98 -23.02
N ILE A 621 57.78 -34.54 -24.02
CA ILE A 621 56.39 -34.99 -24.01
C ILE A 621 56.16 -36.11 -23.01
N THR A 622 57.06 -37.10 -23.01
CA THR A 622 57.02 -38.27 -22.10
C THR A 622 57.07 -37.81 -20.63
N GLN A 623 57.93 -36.84 -20.30
CA GLN A 623 57.97 -36.24 -18.96
C GLN A 623 56.70 -35.48 -18.58
N LEU A 624 56.10 -34.73 -19.50
CA LEU A 624 54.87 -34.04 -19.26
C LEU A 624 53.66 -34.97 -19.04
N LEU A 625 53.60 -36.09 -19.75
CA LEU A 625 52.58 -37.13 -19.58
C LEU A 625 52.75 -37.87 -18.25
N HIS A 626 54.02 -38.25 -17.89
CA HIS A 626 54.26 -38.83 -16.57
C HIS A 626 53.95 -37.92 -15.42
N GLN A 627 54.25 -36.61 -15.52
CA GLN A 627 53.90 -35.62 -14.51
C GLN A 627 52.38 -35.45 -14.37
N TYR A 628 51.63 -35.57 -15.48
CA TYR A 628 50.16 -35.56 -15.47
C TYR A 628 49.59 -36.77 -14.74
N GLU A 629 50.12 -37.99 -14.99
CA GLU A 629 49.68 -39.20 -14.29
C GLU A 629 50.03 -39.19 -12.81
N GLU A 630 51.24 -38.74 -12.46
CA GLU A 630 51.68 -38.62 -11.08
C GLU A 630 50.74 -37.71 -10.27
N TRP A 631 50.33 -36.56 -10.83
CA TRP A 631 49.41 -35.65 -10.18
C TRP A 631 47.98 -36.17 -10.06
N LEU A 632 47.52 -37.00 -11.00
CA LEU A 632 46.17 -37.55 -10.96
C LEU A 632 46.05 -38.84 -10.14
N PHE A 633 47.07 -39.66 -10.09
CA PHE A 633 46.97 -41.02 -9.57
C PHE A 633 48.00 -41.42 -8.50
N ALA A 634 49.10 -40.71 -8.37
CA ALA A 634 50.21 -41.14 -7.51
C ALA A 634 50.54 -40.16 -6.37
N SER A 635 50.02 -38.96 -6.35
CA SER A 635 50.32 -37.95 -5.31
C SER A 635 49.18 -37.79 -4.31
N ASP A 636 49.50 -37.80 -3.01
CA ASP A 636 48.54 -37.53 -1.91
C ASP A 636 48.09 -36.06 -1.87
N ALA A 637 48.68 -35.16 -2.65
CA ALA A 637 48.35 -33.74 -2.73
C ALA A 637 48.19 -33.32 -4.18
N LEU A 638 46.99 -32.76 -4.52
CA LEU A 638 46.76 -32.15 -5.82
C LEU A 638 47.71 -30.95 -6.05
N PRO A 639 48.22 -30.75 -7.30
CA PRO A 639 49.10 -29.63 -7.62
C PRO A 639 48.43 -28.28 -7.34
N SER A 640 49.23 -27.29 -6.97
CA SER A 640 48.73 -25.93 -6.82
C SER A 640 48.32 -25.34 -8.18
N LYS A 641 47.35 -24.45 -8.22
CA LYS A 641 46.91 -23.75 -9.45
C LYS A 641 48.06 -23.06 -10.20
N THR A 642 49.13 -22.73 -9.51
CA THR A 642 50.33 -22.12 -10.11
C THR A 642 51.18 -23.16 -10.84
N GLU A 643 51.27 -24.35 -10.30
CA GLU A 643 52.00 -25.50 -10.91
C GLU A 643 51.25 -26.02 -12.12
N GLU A 644 49.93 -26.18 -12.06
CA GLU A 644 49.08 -26.55 -13.20
C GLU A 644 49.23 -25.56 -14.38
N ARG A 645 49.25 -24.25 -14.11
CA ARG A 645 49.45 -23.24 -15.15
C ARG A 645 50.84 -23.25 -15.74
N ARG A 646 51.87 -23.50 -14.93
CA ARG A 646 53.26 -23.67 -15.43
C ARG A 646 53.37 -24.90 -16.33
N TRP A 647 52.76 -26.01 -15.92
CA TRP A 647 52.71 -27.21 -16.71
C TRP A 647 51.97 -26.98 -18.04
N LEU A 648 50.79 -26.38 -18.04
CA LEU A 648 50.02 -26.02 -19.24
C LEU A 648 50.83 -25.14 -20.20
N ASN A 649 51.58 -24.18 -19.69
CA ASN A 649 52.45 -23.34 -20.52
C ASN A 649 53.57 -24.13 -21.17
N LYS A 650 54.17 -25.09 -20.47
CA LYS A 650 55.15 -26.01 -21.08
C LYS A 650 54.51 -26.86 -22.18
N VAL A 651 53.35 -27.45 -21.94
CA VAL A 651 52.57 -28.17 -22.93
C VAL A 651 52.27 -27.31 -24.17
N LYS A 652 51.84 -26.08 -24.00
CA LYS A 652 51.59 -25.15 -25.12
C LYS A 652 52.83 -24.82 -25.92
N ASN A 653 53.98 -24.73 -25.28
CA ASN A 653 55.25 -24.49 -25.97
C ASN A 653 55.68 -25.74 -26.79
N VAL A 654 55.53 -26.93 -26.22
CA VAL A 654 55.80 -28.18 -26.94
C VAL A 654 54.81 -28.34 -28.10
N ALA A 655 53.52 -28.15 -27.87
CA ALA A 655 52.50 -28.26 -28.91
C ALA A 655 52.75 -27.31 -30.11
N ARG A 656 53.29 -26.11 -29.86
CA ARG A 656 53.67 -25.18 -30.94
C ARG A 656 54.86 -25.69 -31.78
N LYS A 657 55.86 -26.31 -31.15
CA LYS A 657 57.01 -26.92 -31.89
C LYS A 657 56.59 -28.05 -32.86
N TYR A 658 55.49 -28.73 -32.58
CA TYR A 658 54.94 -29.79 -33.40
C TYR A 658 53.87 -29.32 -34.42
N ALA A 659 53.40 -28.10 -34.32
CA ALA A 659 52.48 -27.49 -35.28
C ALA A 659 53.22 -26.74 -36.40
N GLU A 660 54.48 -26.34 -36.20
CA GLU A 660 55.43 -25.81 -37.22
C GLU A 660 56.13 -26.94 -37.91
#